data_96e01eec6346c64e9edc7c5dce7a9165
#
_entry.id   96e01eec6346c64e9edc7c5dce7a9165
#
_cell.length_a   1.000
_cell.length_b   1.000
_cell.length_c   1.000
_cell.angle_alpha   90.00
_cell.angle_beta   90.00
_cell.angle_gamma   90.00
#
_symmetry.space_group_name_H-M   'P 1'
#
loop_
_entity.id
_entity.type
_entity.pdbx_description
1 polymer ?
#
loop_
_entity_poly.entity_id
_entity_poly.type
_entity_poly.pdbx_seq_one_letter_code
_entity_poly.pdbx_strand_id
1 'polypeptide(L)'
;MKGALRVVCLVAVLLWAASYRVVAQESRVFGYVTDAKNEPLVGVSVKVNGSKVMTVTNADGRYQLSGTWRRGTDLVFSYIGYATRHVRFDRSGQLNVQLEENANRLGEVVVRAKSNINAIDLRAKAGVVESVDMKRLTDKPMIDLGLALQGMVAGLNVVNTGELGSTPKIRIRGNSSLRRGNEANEPLYVLDGQIISAETFYNLNPQDISSIKVLKDAAACALYGIKAANGVLEITSQRGYHGRMTVTYGLDVGMTSTGRRGIKMMDSAEKLELERLLQNPATPGYRYSRDYYERFHSTDPDKERLIAEGERRLEELRNIHTDWFKELIHNSVYQKQNLSLKGGNGATTYYVSGNYTYQGGRIEGNNKRRFGLRMSLDQQLGKMGYLMLGVNGGYAKAETPNGTSFDPTSLVYNLNPYERKTGELYSYPNRTYDDLTHQYQADTSDKEAGASVNLTLTPISGLTLAYVGGLDFSAGENHQFTPASSYSEAKTGVLTLARGIYSRTKSTTINLSSNLRATYNHVFSQLHDLTLGANIDFYRFQYDAVGITGYGVGNVDAPSAINRSLHGYRQPEVRNPRDKNAQLGIGAVAGYTFNEIYDFYLTYKADASSILPADKRWNRAWAAGIGWTPTNYGWLKGNKTLTHLNLKASYGVTANLSGVSVSNTVGTFSFSEQAYETSRSLSLLSLYNKDLKAEQNKATDIGLSMELWKRISFDVNWYNRRTEQALLDVPIPTSTGFSTLKRNIGVLQNRGIEVGLNARIIDTYDCRLRLGANLSYNENKVLSLYYTDKLYLDEQSLMPSYETGKAYDMIYGAHSLGINPLTGYPVFLTSDGKEKQATEPLTRNDLVSLGHLTPPYSGSLNASWSYRSFDFDISFYYVLGGKQRFNYQYVRNRDNAHYNAVAGQTKRMWLKRGDENKEYWTPFYTQTIAEENLALYPNSRTVGNSNYLKLSSLSLRYRLPAAVLHRVLPFVQYANVGLQGSNLYTWTAYKESDPESGTLAGTVQPIFTFHLNLTF
;
A
#
# COMPACT_ATOMS: atom_id res chain seq x y z
N MET A 1 1.27 -2.31 -33.99
CA MET A 1 -0.05 -1.73 -33.76
C MET A 1 -1.11 -2.04 -34.84
N LYS A 2 -0.81 -2.05 -36.15
CA LYS A 2 -1.82 -2.38 -37.20
C LYS A 2 -2.31 -3.83 -37.23
N GLY A 3 -1.55 -4.80 -36.66
CA GLY A 3 -1.95 -6.22 -36.63
C GLY A 3 -2.92 -6.56 -35.50
N ALA A 4 -2.72 -6.00 -34.31
CA ALA A 4 -3.58 -6.28 -33.14
C ALA A 4 -4.99 -5.66 -33.29
N LEU A 5 -5.09 -4.52 -33.93
CA LEU A 5 -6.38 -3.87 -34.20
C LEU A 5 -7.24 -4.66 -35.20
N ARG A 6 -6.60 -5.35 -36.16
CA ARG A 6 -7.31 -6.22 -37.13
C ARG A 6 -7.90 -7.47 -36.47
N VAL A 7 -7.21 -8.04 -35.48
CA VAL A 7 -7.70 -9.22 -34.75
C VAL A 7 -8.88 -8.83 -33.85
N VAL A 8 -8.82 -7.68 -33.18
CA VAL A 8 -9.93 -7.19 -32.34
C VAL A 8 -11.16 -6.85 -33.18
N CYS A 9 -10.98 -6.25 -34.36
CA CYS A 9 -12.09 -5.97 -35.27
C CYS A 9 -12.68 -7.24 -35.88
N LEU A 10 -11.86 -8.28 -36.18
CA LEU A 10 -12.33 -9.56 -36.70
C LEU A 10 -13.16 -10.34 -35.66
N VAL A 11 -12.74 -10.31 -34.40
CA VAL A 11 -13.49 -10.91 -33.29
C VAL A 11 -14.81 -10.17 -33.05
N ALA A 12 -14.81 -8.85 -33.13
CA ALA A 12 -16.03 -8.03 -32.98
C ALA A 12 -17.04 -8.28 -34.12
N VAL A 13 -16.58 -8.46 -35.37
CA VAL A 13 -17.43 -8.75 -36.53
C VAL A 13 -17.99 -10.19 -36.48
N LEU A 14 -17.19 -11.16 -35.99
CA LEU A 14 -17.65 -12.53 -35.81
C LEU A 14 -18.71 -12.64 -34.69
N LEU A 15 -18.62 -11.83 -33.65
CA LEU A 15 -19.60 -11.78 -32.57
C LEU A 15 -20.92 -11.12 -33.01
N TRP A 16 -20.87 -10.16 -33.97
CA TRP A 16 -22.06 -9.48 -34.47
C TRP A 16 -22.86 -10.35 -35.51
N ALA A 17 -22.16 -11.17 -36.32
CA ALA A 17 -22.77 -12.05 -37.29
C ALA A 17 -23.51 -13.26 -36.68
N ALA A 18 -23.24 -13.60 -35.42
CA ALA A 18 -23.85 -14.75 -34.72
C ALA A 18 -25.25 -14.47 -34.09
N SER A 19 -25.83 -13.27 -34.30
CA SER A 19 -27.00 -12.79 -33.53
C SER A 19 -28.37 -13.17 -34.13
N TYR A 20 -28.48 -13.98 -35.14
CA TYR A 20 -29.79 -14.33 -35.74
C TYR A 20 -30.09 -15.82 -35.84
N ARG A 21 -31.25 -16.16 -35.21
CA ARG A 21 -32.13 -17.37 -35.27
C ARG A 21 -31.80 -18.48 -34.25
N VAL A 22 -32.76 -19.07 -33.58
CA VAL A 22 -34.05 -19.70 -33.82
C VAL A 22 -34.73 -20.03 -32.50
N VAL A 23 -36.05 -19.93 -32.46
CA VAL A 23 -36.91 -20.23 -31.30
C VAL A 23 -37.19 -21.73 -31.25
N ALA A 24 -36.80 -22.39 -30.19
CA ALA A 24 -37.49 -23.56 -29.64
C ALA A 24 -37.94 -23.18 -28.22
N GLN A 25 -39.22 -23.42 -27.93
CA GLN A 25 -39.87 -23.06 -26.66
C GLN A 25 -39.42 -24.05 -25.57
N GLU A 26 -38.19 -23.89 -25.07
CA GLU A 26 -37.70 -24.59 -23.89
C GLU A 26 -38.14 -23.86 -22.64
N SER A 27 -38.65 -24.60 -21.68
CA SER A 27 -38.98 -24.07 -20.34
C SER A 27 -37.68 -23.64 -19.65
N ARG A 28 -37.61 -22.39 -19.16
CA ARG A 28 -36.43 -21.82 -18.57
C ARG A 28 -36.76 -21.33 -17.17
N VAL A 29 -36.01 -21.83 -16.19
CA VAL A 29 -36.05 -21.37 -14.80
C VAL A 29 -34.73 -20.69 -14.46
N PHE A 30 -34.81 -19.52 -13.88
CA PHE A 30 -33.66 -18.75 -13.49
C PHE A 30 -33.97 -17.95 -12.23
N GLY A 31 -32.94 -17.59 -11.50
CA GLY A 31 -33.07 -16.80 -10.27
C GLY A 31 -31.75 -16.67 -9.55
N TYR A 32 -31.82 -16.23 -8.32
CA TYR A 32 -30.66 -16.21 -7.44
C TYR A 32 -30.95 -16.91 -6.13
N VAL A 33 -29.89 -17.46 -5.53
CA VAL A 33 -29.96 -18.11 -4.23
C VAL A 33 -29.14 -17.24 -3.24
N THR A 34 -29.78 -16.94 -2.11
CA THR A 34 -29.20 -16.14 -1.04
C THR A 34 -29.28 -16.89 0.29
N ASP A 35 -28.50 -16.46 1.26
CA ASP A 35 -28.62 -16.82 2.66
C ASP A 35 -29.73 -16.02 3.36
N ALA A 36 -29.93 -16.26 4.66
CA ALA A 36 -30.88 -15.53 5.49
C ALA A 36 -30.58 -14.03 5.61
N LYS A 37 -29.34 -13.61 5.35
CA LYS A 37 -28.91 -12.21 5.31
C LYS A 37 -29.03 -11.58 3.92
N ASN A 38 -29.60 -12.31 2.96
CA ASN A 38 -29.69 -11.95 1.54
C ASN A 38 -28.34 -11.81 0.83
N GLU A 39 -27.26 -12.39 1.38
CA GLU A 39 -25.99 -12.50 0.69
C GLU A 39 -26.04 -13.59 -0.39
N PRO A 40 -25.49 -13.37 -1.59
CA PRO A 40 -25.54 -14.35 -2.66
C PRO A 40 -24.72 -15.59 -2.32
N LEU A 41 -25.34 -16.76 -2.43
CA LEU A 41 -24.67 -18.04 -2.22
C LEU A 41 -24.08 -18.57 -3.54
N VAL A 42 -22.77 -18.66 -3.59
CA VAL A 42 -22.01 -19.15 -4.74
C VAL A 42 -21.85 -20.66 -4.66
N GLY A 43 -22.06 -21.37 -5.78
CA GLY A 43 -21.85 -22.81 -5.83
C GLY A 43 -23.01 -23.65 -5.26
N VAL A 44 -24.16 -23.05 -5.03
CA VAL A 44 -25.38 -23.81 -4.68
C VAL A 44 -25.75 -24.73 -5.84
N SER A 45 -25.86 -26.04 -5.58
CA SER A 45 -26.34 -27.01 -6.56
C SER A 45 -27.86 -26.86 -6.71
N VAL A 46 -28.32 -26.62 -7.93
CA VAL A 46 -29.73 -26.54 -8.30
C VAL A 46 -30.02 -27.69 -9.26
N LYS A 47 -30.80 -28.65 -8.84
CA LYS A 47 -31.08 -29.87 -9.56
C LYS A 47 -32.58 -30.07 -9.76
N VAL A 48 -32.99 -30.54 -10.92
CA VAL A 48 -34.35 -31.04 -11.16
C VAL A 48 -34.47 -32.42 -10.53
N ASN A 49 -35.43 -32.60 -9.59
CA ASN A 49 -35.63 -33.87 -8.90
C ASN A 49 -35.98 -34.96 -9.89
N GLY A 50 -35.30 -36.10 -9.79
CA GLY A 50 -35.49 -37.26 -10.69
C GLY A 50 -34.86 -37.06 -12.10
N SER A 51 -34.11 -35.99 -12.37
CA SER A 51 -33.49 -35.72 -13.67
C SER A 51 -31.99 -35.58 -13.55
N LYS A 52 -31.26 -35.68 -14.68
CA LYS A 52 -29.85 -35.36 -14.78
C LYS A 52 -29.58 -33.85 -15.01
N VAL A 53 -30.61 -33.04 -15.18
CA VAL A 53 -30.51 -31.60 -15.38
C VAL A 53 -30.15 -30.91 -14.07
N MET A 54 -29.02 -30.26 -14.03
CA MET A 54 -28.52 -29.54 -12.88
C MET A 54 -27.67 -28.34 -13.30
N THR A 55 -27.57 -27.35 -12.45
CA THR A 55 -26.69 -26.19 -12.57
C THR A 55 -26.15 -25.83 -11.19
N VAL A 56 -25.22 -24.89 -11.13
CA VAL A 56 -24.71 -24.30 -9.89
C VAL A 56 -24.83 -22.79 -9.96
N THR A 57 -25.01 -22.14 -8.79
CA THR A 57 -25.03 -20.68 -8.73
C THR A 57 -23.65 -20.10 -8.97
N ASN A 58 -23.61 -19.00 -9.72
CA ASN A 58 -22.38 -18.23 -10.00
C ASN A 58 -21.98 -17.34 -8.80
N ALA A 59 -20.94 -16.50 -9.00
CA ALA A 59 -20.44 -15.57 -8.00
C ALA A 59 -21.48 -14.58 -7.45
N ASP A 60 -22.54 -14.30 -8.21
CA ASP A 60 -23.66 -13.45 -7.78
C ASP A 60 -24.81 -14.25 -7.17
N GLY A 61 -24.61 -15.54 -6.91
CA GLY A 61 -25.69 -16.46 -6.47
C GLY A 61 -26.72 -16.77 -7.52
N ARG A 62 -26.48 -16.43 -8.81
CA ARG A 62 -27.45 -16.65 -9.91
C ARG A 62 -27.36 -18.05 -10.47
N TYR A 63 -28.52 -18.61 -10.80
CA TYR A 63 -28.60 -19.87 -11.52
C TYR A 63 -29.55 -19.76 -12.72
N GLN A 64 -29.36 -20.66 -13.67
CA GLN A 64 -30.26 -20.83 -14.79
C GLN A 64 -30.28 -22.30 -15.20
N LEU A 65 -31.49 -22.84 -15.32
CA LEU A 65 -31.77 -24.17 -15.84
C LEU A 65 -32.64 -24.04 -17.09
N SER A 66 -32.28 -24.76 -18.15
CA SER A 66 -33.06 -24.88 -19.39
C SER A 66 -33.33 -26.36 -19.67
N GLY A 67 -34.55 -26.68 -20.03
CA GLY A 67 -34.92 -28.05 -20.36
C GLY A 67 -36.43 -28.22 -20.52
N THR A 68 -36.86 -29.43 -20.76
CA THR A 68 -38.30 -29.79 -20.85
C THR A 68 -38.70 -30.46 -19.55
N TRP A 69 -39.58 -29.83 -18.76
CA TRP A 69 -40.13 -30.40 -17.54
C TRP A 69 -41.64 -30.33 -17.49
N ARG A 70 -42.23 -31.25 -16.70
CA ARG A 70 -43.69 -31.30 -16.47
C ARG A 70 -44.11 -30.25 -15.42
N ARG A 71 -45.34 -29.77 -15.48
CA ARG A 71 -45.91 -28.95 -14.40
C ARG A 71 -45.76 -29.64 -13.03
N GLY A 72 -45.38 -28.88 -12.02
CA GLY A 72 -45.16 -29.36 -10.66
C GLY A 72 -43.85 -30.08 -10.42
N THR A 73 -42.83 -29.81 -11.25
CA THR A 73 -41.48 -30.32 -11.05
C THR A 73 -40.82 -29.73 -9.82
N ASP A 74 -40.22 -30.56 -8.95
CA ASP A 74 -39.45 -30.11 -7.83
C ASP A 74 -38.00 -29.74 -8.23
N LEU A 75 -37.60 -28.56 -7.86
CA LEU A 75 -36.20 -28.12 -7.89
C LEU A 75 -35.60 -28.30 -6.52
N VAL A 76 -34.43 -28.92 -6.47
CA VAL A 76 -33.69 -29.17 -5.23
C VAL A 76 -32.52 -28.22 -5.19
N PHE A 77 -32.51 -27.36 -4.20
CA PHE A 77 -31.42 -26.45 -3.89
C PHE A 77 -30.63 -27.02 -2.72
N SER A 78 -29.39 -27.34 -2.96
CA SER A 78 -28.51 -27.86 -1.92
C SER A 78 -27.20 -27.13 -1.86
N TYR A 79 -26.82 -26.70 -0.67
CA TYR A 79 -25.56 -26.03 -0.41
C TYR A 79 -25.02 -26.46 0.95
N ILE A 80 -23.72 -26.53 1.06
CA ILE A 80 -23.05 -27.00 2.28
C ILE A 80 -23.29 -26.00 3.41
N GLY A 81 -23.77 -26.46 4.54
CA GLY A 81 -24.11 -25.61 5.68
C GLY A 81 -25.53 -25.09 5.68
N TYR A 82 -26.30 -25.37 4.64
CA TYR A 82 -27.69 -24.92 4.50
C TYR A 82 -28.67 -26.10 4.41
N ALA A 83 -29.90 -25.89 4.87
CA ALA A 83 -30.96 -26.86 4.71
C ALA A 83 -31.26 -27.04 3.22
N THR A 84 -31.29 -28.31 2.75
CA THR A 84 -31.68 -28.60 1.38
C THR A 84 -33.14 -28.16 1.21
N ARG A 85 -33.38 -27.26 0.25
CA ARG A 85 -34.74 -26.74 0.01
C ARG A 85 -35.31 -27.32 -1.27
N HIS A 86 -36.50 -27.86 -1.16
CA HIS A 86 -37.28 -28.35 -2.28
C HIS A 86 -38.31 -27.28 -2.64
N VAL A 87 -38.31 -26.83 -3.89
CA VAL A 87 -39.25 -25.82 -4.36
C VAL A 87 -39.97 -26.34 -5.59
N ARG A 88 -41.31 -26.45 -5.48
CA ARG A 88 -42.13 -26.87 -6.59
C ARG A 88 -42.28 -25.75 -7.59
N PHE A 89 -42.05 -26.04 -8.86
CA PHE A 89 -42.01 -25.03 -9.92
C PHE A 89 -42.96 -25.41 -11.06
N ASP A 90 -43.94 -24.54 -11.33
CA ASP A 90 -45.05 -24.85 -12.24
C ASP A 90 -44.89 -24.21 -13.63
N ARG A 91 -44.05 -23.20 -13.84
CA ARG A 91 -43.92 -22.46 -15.10
C ARG A 91 -42.50 -21.99 -15.35
N SER A 92 -42.17 -21.64 -16.62
CA SER A 92 -40.96 -20.90 -16.95
C SER A 92 -41.00 -19.53 -16.30
N GLY A 93 -39.86 -19.09 -15.70
CA GLY A 93 -39.74 -17.75 -15.12
C GLY A 93 -38.73 -17.67 -14.00
N GLN A 94 -38.78 -16.56 -13.29
CA GLN A 94 -37.87 -16.28 -12.18
C GLN A 94 -38.30 -16.96 -10.88
N LEU A 95 -37.34 -17.66 -10.26
CA LEU A 95 -37.50 -18.28 -8.96
C LEU A 95 -36.30 -17.95 -8.08
N ASN A 96 -36.45 -17.05 -7.13
CA ASN A 96 -35.44 -16.71 -6.15
C ASN A 96 -35.66 -17.57 -4.90
N VAL A 97 -34.55 -18.11 -4.37
CA VAL A 97 -34.59 -19.04 -3.25
C VAL A 97 -33.63 -18.55 -2.16
N GLN A 98 -34.14 -18.43 -0.96
CA GLN A 98 -33.37 -18.16 0.22
C GLN A 98 -33.10 -19.49 0.95
N LEU A 99 -31.86 -19.84 1.19
CA LEU A 99 -31.52 -21.02 1.98
C LEU A 99 -31.30 -20.60 3.44
N GLU A 100 -31.82 -21.42 4.33
CA GLU A 100 -31.62 -21.27 5.76
C GLU A 100 -30.43 -22.10 6.20
N GLU A 101 -29.59 -21.57 7.09
CA GLU A 101 -28.50 -22.33 7.69
C GLU A 101 -29.07 -23.53 8.46
N ASN A 102 -28.56 -24.72 8.21
CA ASN A 102 -29.08 -25.95 8.82
C ASN A 102 -28.51 -26.15 10.22
N ALA A 103 -29.21 -25.63 11.21
CA ALA A 103 -28.84 -25.76 12.62
C ALA A 103 -28.76 -27.23 13.13
N ASN A 104 -29.44 -28.18 12.46
CA ASN A 104 -29.51 -29.57 12.92
C ASN A 104 -28.48 -30.53 12.31
N ARG A 105 -27.73 -30.09 11.25
CA ARG A 105 -26.57 -30.83 10.72
C ARG A 105 -25.24 -30.28 11.21
N LEU A 106 -25.25 -29.68 12.34
CA LEU A 106 -24.13 -29.04 13.02
C LEU A 106 -22.96 -29.99 13.36
N GLY A 107 -23.08 -31.29 13.24
CA GLY A 107 -22.00 -32.23 13.52
C GLY A 107 -20.92 -32.32 12.43
N GLU A 108 -21.25 -32.19 11.16
CA GLU A 108 -20.34 -32.54 10.07
C GLU A 108 -19.81 -31.34 9.25
N VAL A 109 -20.58 -30.26 9.14
CA VAL A 109 -20.22 -29.08 8.35
C VAL A 109 -19.71 -27.92 9.20
N VAL A 110 -20.13 -27.88 10.45
CA VAL A 110 -19.78 -26.87 11.44
C VAL A 110 -18.30 -26.90 11.81
N VAL A 111 -17.64 -28.07 11.73
CA VAL A 111 -16.18 -28.17 11.96
C VAL A 111 -15.39 -27.36 10.90
N ARG A 112 -15.86 -27.25 9.68
CA ARG A 112 -15.21 -26.52 8.59
C ARG A 112 -15.19 -25.00 8.78
N ALA A 113 -16.28 -24.44 9.24
CA ALA A 113 -16.45 -23.00 9.38
C ALA A 113 -15.99 -22.48 10.75
N LYS A 114 -16.08 -23.30 11.79
CA LYS A 114 -15.89 -22.88 13.19
C LYS A 114 -14.44 -22.86 13.68
N SER A 115 -13.48 -23.43 12.96
CA SER A 115 -12.11 -23.50 13.45
C SER A 115 -11.41 -22.14 13.61
N ASN A 116 -11.78 -21.18 12.76
CA ASN A 116 -11.28 -19.80 12.86
C ASN A 116 -12.39 -18.78 13.21
N ILE A 117 -13.65 -19.14 13.08
CA ILE A 117 -14.78 -18.22 13.00
C ILE A 117 -15.37 -17.89 14.39
N ASN A 118 -15.42 -18.82 15.34
CA ASN A 118 -16.14 -18.58 16.60
C ASN A 118 -15.54 -17.48 17.48
N ALA A 119 -14.22 -17.36 17.55
CA ALA A 119 -13.60 -16.23 18.23
C ALA A 119 -13.77 -14.91 17.47
N ILE A 120 -13.93 -14.97 16.13
CA ILE A 120 -14.10 -13.82 15.25
C ILE A 120 -15.54 -13.32 15.27
N ASP A 121 -16.51 -14.21 15.29
CA ASP A 121 -17.93 -13.83 15.32
C ASP A 121 -18.30 -13.10 16.62
N LEU A 122 -17.75 -13.52 17.74
CA LEU A 122 -17.90 -12.79 19.01
C LEU A 122 -17.19 -11.43 18.96
N ARG A 123 -16.00 -11.35 18.34
CA ARG A 123 -15.29 -10.08 18.15
C ARG A 123 -16.07 -9.15 17.22
N ALA A 124 -16.68 -9.65 16.16
CA ALA A 124 -17.47 -8.84 15.23
C ALA A 124 -18.73 -8.26 15.88
N LYS A 125 -19.31 -8.97 16.89
CA LYS A 125 -20.47 -8.50 17.64
C LYS A 125 -20.14 -7.39 18.63
N ALA A 126 -18.97 -7.43 19.25
CA ALA A 126 -18.56 -6.48 20.29
C ALA A 126 -17.34 -5.63 19.93
N GLY A 127 -16.66 -5.89 18.81
CA GLY A 127 -15.50 -5.18 18.32
C GLY A 127 -15.69 -4.60 16.91
N VAL A 128 -14.67 -3.86 16.40
CA VAL A 128 -14.69 -3.26 15.07
C VAL A 128 -13.91 -4.11 14.09
N VAL A 129 -14.65 -4.88 13.30
CA VAL A 129 -14.12 -5.75 12.24
C VAL A 129 -14.81 -5.39 10.92
N GLU A 130 -14.03 -5.05 9.91
CA GLU A 130 -14.56 -4.77 8.57
C GLU A 130 -14.02 -5.76 7.54
N SER A 131 -14.86 -6.16 6.60
CA SER A 131 -14.50 -7.05 5.51
C SER A 131 -14.28 -6.27 4.22
N VAL A 132 -13.23 -6.65 3.46
CA VAL A 132 -12.93 -6.09 2.15
C VAL A 132 -13.85 -6.70 1.10
N ASP A 133 -14.39 -5.87 0.20
CA ASP A 133 -15.11 -6.34 -0.99
C ASP A 133 -14.14 -7.02 -1.97
N MET A 134 -14.09 -8.34 -1.95
CA MET A 134 -13.17 -9.14 -2.75
C MET A 134 -13.41 -9.00 -4.26
N LYS A 135 -14.64 -8.78 -4.70
CA LYS A 135 -14.95 -8.57 -6.12
C LYS A 135 -14.26 -7.31 -6.62
N ARG A 136 -14.42 -6.21 -5.89
CA ARG A 136 -13.76 -4.93 -6.23
C ARG A 136 -12.24 -5.01 -6.15
N LEU A 137 -11.72 -5.80 -5.20
CA LEU A 137 -10.28 -6.00 -5.05
C LEU A 137 -9.68 -6.73 -6.24
N THR A 138 -10.31 -7.84 -6.67
CA THR A 138 -9.82 -8.66 -7.79
C THR A 138 -9.95 -7.96 -9.15
N ASP A 139 -10.86 -6.99 -9.25
CA ASP A 139 -11.10 -6.22 -10.48
C ASP A 139 -10.07 -5.11 -10.71
N LYS A 140 -9.18 -4.83 -9.74
CA LYS A 140 -8.13 -3.83 -9.92
C LYS A 140 -6.88 -4.45 -10.59
N PRO A 141 -6.46 -3.96 -11.77
CA PRO A 141 -5.22 -4.40 -12.41
C PRO A 141 -4.01 -3.80 -11.70
N MET A 142 -3.63 -4.39 -10.56
CA MET A 142 -2.48 -3.97 -9.76
C MET A 142 -1.58 -5.16 -9.46
N ILE A 143 -0.27 -4.91 -9.41
CA ILE A 143 0.72 -5.93 -9.08
C ILE A 143 0.81 -6.17 -7.56
N ASP A 144 0.48 -5.17 -6.77
CA ASP A 144 0.65 -5.16 -5.33
C ASP A 144 -0.71 -5.22 -4.62
N LEU A 145 -0.87 -6.20 -3.71
CA LEU A 145 -2.10 -6.39 -2.94
C LEU A 145 -2.37 -5.19 -2.02
N GLY A 146 -1.33 -4.61 -1.43
CA GLY A 146 -1.49 -3.47 -0.54
C GLY A 146 -2.12 -2.27 -1.26
N LEU A 147 -1.63 -1.95 -2.47
CA LEU A 147 -2.20 -0.87 -3.29
C LEU A 147 -3.64 -1.15 -3.69
N ALA A 148 -4.00 -2.41 -3.96
CA ALA A 148 -5.36 -2.78 -4.29
C ALA A 148 -6.36 -2.51 -3.16
N LEU A 149 -5.90 -2.51 -1.89
CA LEU A 149 -6.71 -2.23 -0.71
C LEU A 149 -7.05 -0.74 -0.53
N GLN A 150 -6.40 0.18 -1.26
CA GLN A 150 -6.65 1.61 -1.12
C GLN A 150 -8.14 1.97 -1.33
N GLY A 151 -8.72 2.64 -0.34
CA GLY A 151 -10.12 3.07 -0.36
C GLY A 151 -11.15 1.96 -0.18
N MET A 152 -10.73 0.72 0.15
CA MET A 152 -11.66 -0.40 0.36
C MET A 152 -12.37 -0.35 1.71
N VAL A 153 -11.68 0.11 2.74
CA VAL A 153 -12.12 0.09 4.14
C VAL A 153 -11.87 1.45 4.78
N ALA A 154 -12.83 1.97 5.55
CA ALA A 154 -12.66 3.20 6.29
C ALA A 154 -11.52 3.05 7.31
N GLY A 155 -10.69 4.08 7.54
CA GLY A 155 -9.57 4.05 8.48
C GLY A 155 -8.37 3.19 8.07
N LEU A 156 -8.43 2.50 6.93
CA LEU A 156 -7.28 1.84 6.30
C LEU A 156 -6.67 2.81 5.29
N ASN A 157 -5.55 3.41 5.66
CA ASN A 157 -4.83 4.33 4.78
C ASN A 157 -3.68 3.57 4.08
N VAL A 158 -3.70 3.62 2.75
CA VAL A 158 -2.65 3.03 1.91
C VAL A 158 -2.08 4.16 1.06
N VAL A 159 -0.81 4.47 1.27
CA VAL A 159 -0.09 5.51 0.53
C VAL A 159 0.78 4.84 -0.52
N ASN A 160 0.54 5.17 -1.78
CA ASN A 160 1.36 4.76 -2.90
C ASN A 160 2.61 5.65 -2.98
N THR A 161 3.78 5.06 -2.94
CA THR A 161 5.05 5.78 -3.10
C THR A 161 5.37 6.13 -4.55
N GLY A 162 4.59 5.59 -5.49
CA GLY A 162 4.65 5.91 -6.92
C GLY A 162 5.72 5.17 -7.71
N GLU A 163 6.72 4.60 -7.09
CA GLU A 163 7.78 3.86 -7.75
C GLU A 163 7.44 2.39 -7.92
N LEU A 164 7.70 1.85 -9.11
CA LEU A 164 7.52 0.42 -9.36
C LEU A 164 8.54 -0.38 -8.55
N GLY A 165 8.03 -1.32 -7.75
CA GLY A 165 8.87 -2.16 -6.88
C GLY A 165 8.99 -1.66 -5.45
N SER A 166 8.60 -0.42 -5.15
CA SER A 166 8.55 0.07 -3.77
C SER A 166 7.33 -0.46 -3.03
N THR A 167 7.47 -0.68 -1.72
CA THR A 167 6.37 -1.12 -0.88
C THR A 167 5.46 0.05 -0.47
N PRO A 168 4.13 -0.09 -0.59
CA PRO A 168 3.20 0.93 -0.11
C PRO A 168 3.24 1.03 1.42
N LYS A 169 2.85 2.18 1.95
CA LYS A 169 2.72 2.37 3.40
C LYS A 169 1.27 2.11 3.82
N ILE A 170 1.06 1.06 4.62
CA ILE A 170 -0.26 0.71 5.15
C ILE A 170 -0.36 1.14 6.61
N ARG A 171 -1.45 1.85 6.95
CA ARG A 171 -1.74 2.32 8.31
C ARG A 171 -3.20 2.11 8.63
N ILE A 172 -3.49 1.69 9.86
CA ILE A 172 -4.84 1.60 10.40
C ILE A 172 -5.00 2.66 11.49
N ARG A 173 -5.89 3.65 11.24
CA ARG A 173 -6.20 4.74 12.18
C ARG A 173 -4.96 5.59 12.56
N GLY A 174 -4.09 5.83 11.57
CA GLY A 174 -2.89 6.64 11.73
C GLY A 174 -1.72 5.90 12.38
N ASN A 175 -0.67 6.64 12.71
CA ASN A 175 0.52 6.11 13.39
C ASN A 175 0.27 5.95 14.88
N SER A 176 0.58 4.78 15.41
CA SER A 176 0.49 4.47 16.85
C SER A 176 1.80 4.67 17.59
N SER A 177 2.93 4.80 16.89
CA SER A 177 4.25 5.04 17.45
C SER A 177 4.86 6.32 16.89
N LEU A 178 5.66 7.01 17.68
CA LEU A 178 6.44 8.18 17.25
C LEU A 178 7.66 7.80 16.41
N ARG A 179 8.03 6.53 16.35
CA ARG A 179 9.13 6.06 15.48
C ARG A 179 8.78 6.26 14.01
N ARG A 180 9.74 6.79 13.24
CA ARG A 180 9.55 7.14 11.83
C ARG A 180 9.59 5.95 10.86
N GLY A 181 10.13 4.79 11.28
CA GLY A 181 10.21 3.58 10.46
C GLY A 181 8.83 3.01 10.10
N ASN A 182 8.71 2.42 8.90
CA ASN A 182 7.47 1.79 8.46
C ASN A 182 7.04 0.66 9.40
N GLU A 183 7.96 -0.21 9.80
CA GLU A 183 7.73 -1.38 10.65
C GLU A 183 7.06 -1.06 11.99
N ALA A 184 7.37 0.11 12.59
CA ALA A 184 6.82 0.52 13.89
C ALA A 184 5.29 0.74 13.85
N ASN A 185 4.73 1.04 12.69
CA ASN A 185 3.35 1.47 12.50
C ASN A 185 2.56 0.61 11.52
N GLU A 186 3.17 -0.45 10.98
CA GLU A 186 2.55 -1.36 10.04
C GLU A 186 1.61 -2.35 10.76
N PRO A 187 0.46 -2.72 10.16
CA PRO A 187 -0.43 -3.72 10.74
C PRO A 187 0.20 -5.12 10.68
N LEU A 188 -0.32 -6.04 11.50
CA LEU A 188 0.04 -7.44 11.44
C LEU A 188 -0.68 -8.13 10.29
N TYR A 189 0.04 -8.95 9.51
CA TYR A 189 -0.52 -9.76 8.44
C TYR A 189 -0.68 -11.20 8.87
N VAL A 190 -1.89 -11.75 8.70
CA VAL A 190 -2.23 -13.12 9.10
C VAL A 190 -2.89 -13.82 7.91
N LEU A 191 -2.29 -14.90 7.42
CA LEU A 191 -2.81 -15.73 6.33
C LEU A 191 -3.23 -17.10 6.88
N ASP A 192 -4.51 -17.44 6.75
CA ASP A 192 -5.09 -18.70 7.26
C ASP A 192 -4.74 -19.00 8.75
N GLY A 193 -4.61 -17.94 9.56
CA GLY A 193 -4.24 -18.03 10.97
C GLY A 193 -2.74 -17.98 11.25
N GLN A 194 -1.88 -18.02 10.23
CA GLN A 194 -0.43 -17.92 10.33
C GLN A 194 0.02 -16.45 10.18
N ILE A 195 0.94 -16.01 11.04
CA ILE A 195 1.61 -14.72 10.88
C ILE A 195 2.61 -14.81 9.71
N ILE A 196 2.47 -13.93 8.75
CA ILE A 196 3.34 -13.82 7.58
C ILE A 196 4.10 -12.49 7.57
N SER A 197 5.17 -12.43 6.78
CA SER A 197 5.93 -11.19 6.56
C SER A 197 5.16 -10.19 5.70
N ALA A 198 5.57 -8.93 5.74
CA ALA A 198 5.02 -7.90 4.87
C ALA A 198 5.30 -8.19 3.39
N GLU A 199 6.50 -8.70 3.09
CA GLU A 199 6.91 -9.10 1.75
C GLU A 199 5.99 -10.18 1.20
N THR A 200 5.74 -11.25 1.98
CA THR A 200 4.80 -12.30 1.61
C THR A 200 3.40 -11.73 1.35
N PHE A 201 2.92 -10.80 2.21
CA PHE A 201 1.62 -10.17 2.03
C PHE A 201 1.53 -9.37 0.73
N TYR A 202 2.51 -8.51 0.43
CA TYR A 202 2.51 -7.70 -0.80
C TYR A 202 2.59 -8.55 -2.07
N ASN A 203 3.16 -9.73 -1.96
CA ASN A 203 3.30 -10.67 -3.07
C ASN A 203 2.13 -11.66 -3.22
N LEU A 204 1.12 -11.63 -2.36
CA LEU A 204 -0.07 -12.47 -2.53
C LEU A 204 -0.86 -12.07 -3.80
N ASN A 205 -1.34 -13.09 -4.52
CA ASN A 205 -2.25 -12.85 -5.63
C ASN A 205 -3.69 -12.65 -5.11
N PRO A 206 -4.35 -11.51 -5.39
CA PRO A 206 -5.73 -11.26 -4.95
C PRO A 206 -6.73 -12.35 -5.35
N GLN A 207 -6.51 -13.06 -6.46
CA GLN A 207 -7.39 -14.14 -6.92
C GLN A 207 -7.30 -15.42 -6.05
N ASP A 208 -6.21 -15.58 -5.30
CA ASP A 208 -6.02 -16.69 -4.36
C ASP A 208 -6.62 -16.42 -2.97
N ILE A 209 -7.25 -15.26 -2.79
CA ILE A 209 -7.82 -14.81 -1.53
C ILE A 209 -9.36 -14.92 -1.59
N SER A 210 -9.95 -15.53 -0.58
CA SER A 210 -11.40 -15.62 -0.44
C SER A 210 -11.98 -14.47 0.39
N SER A 211 -11.25 -14.01 1.42
CA SER A 211 -11.67 -12.86 2.24
C SER A 211 -10.48 -12.15 2.89
N ILE A 212 -10.62 -10.85 3.11
CA ILE A 212 -9.72 -10.05 3.95
C ILE A 212 -10.58 -9.34 4.99
N LYS A 213 -10.22 -9.49 6.26
CA LYS A 213 -10.82 -8.80 7.38
C LYS A 213 -9.81 -7.86 8.00
N VAL A 214 -10.25 -6.64 8.30
CA VAL A 214 -9.43 -5.61 8.97
C VAL A 214 -9.91 -5.47 10.39
N LEU A 215 -9.06 -5.87 11.34
CA LEU A 215 -9.30 -5.75 12.77
C LEU A 215 -8.68 -4.44 13.25
N LYS A 216 -9.48 -3.53 13.79
CA LYS A 216 -9.05 -2.16 14.06
C LYS A 216 -8.95 -1.80 15.53
N ASP A 217 -9.72 -2.44 16.38
CA ASP A 217 -9.82 -2.12 17.80
C ASP A 217 -9.05 -3.10 18.70
N ALA A 218 -8.91 -2.73 19.97
CA ALA A 218 -8.20 -3.56 20.94
C ALA A 218 -8.92 -4.90 21.19
N ALA A 219 -10.26 -4.92 21.16
CA ALA A 219 -11.04 -6.14 21.41
C ALA A 219 -10.80 -7.20 20.32
N ALA A 220 -10.78 -6.77 19.04
CA ALA A 220 -10.49 -7.66 17.94
C ALA A 220 -9.01 -8.08 17.87
N CYS A 221 -8.10 -7.22 18.29
CA CYS A 221 -6.65 -7.43 18.17
C CYS A 221 -6.00 -8.16 19.36
N ALA A 222 -6.61 -8.11 20.55
CA ALA A 222 -5.99 -8.58 21.80
C ALA A 222 -5.48 -10.03 21.76
N LEU A 223 -6.13 -10.92 21.02
CA LEU A 223 -5.69 -12.31 20.87
C LEU A 223 -4.38 -12.47 20.07
N TYR A 224 -3.98 -11.46 19.28
CA TYR A 224 -2.71 -11.45 18.57
C TYR A 224 -1.58 -10.81 19.41
N GLY A 225 -1.92 -10.24 20.59
CA GLY A 225 -0.97 -9.74 21.57
C GLY A 225 -0.13 -8.55 21.10
N ILE A 226 1.15 -8.56 21.50
CA ILE A 226 2.09 -7.44 21.29
C ILE A 226 2.39 -7.12 19.83
N LYS A 227 2.02 -7.96 18.88
CA LYS A 227 2.20 -7.72 17.45
C LYS A 227 1.02 -6.98 16.80
N ALA A 228 -0.13 -6.96 17.45
CA ALA A 228 -1.39 -6.46 16.87
C ALA A 228 -1.73 -5.02 17.26
N ALA A 229 -0.81 -4.30 17.89
CA ALA A 229 -1.05 -2.94 18.36
C ALA A 229 -1.45 -1.96 17.26
N ASN A 230 -1.03 -2.20 16.03
CA ASN A 230 -1.32 -1.37 14.86
C ASN A 230 -2.54 -1.87 14.05
N GLY A 231 -3.28 -2.88 14.58
CA GLY A 231 -4.34 -3.56 13.86
C GLY A 231 -3.86 -4.82 13.16
N VAL A 232 -4.80 -5.59 12.59
CA VAL A 232 -4.52 -6.85 11.91
C VAL A 232 -5.26 -6.91 10.58
N LEU A 233 -4.58 -7.34 9.52
CA LEU A 233 -5.19 -7.80 8.29
C LEU A 233 -5.23 -9.33 8.32
N GLU A 234 -6.41 -9.89 8.51
CA GLU A 234 -6.66 -11.33 8.52
C GLU A 234 -7.12 -11.77 7.13
N ILE A 235 -6.33 -12.61 6.49
CA ILE A 235 -6.49 -13.06 5.12
C ILE A 235 -6.87 -14.54 5.14
N THR A 236 -7.95 -14.88 4.46
CA THR A 236 -8.35 -16.26 4.22
C THR A 236 -8.15 -16.58 2.75
N SER A 237 -7.45 -17.67 2.48
CA SER A 237 -7.18 -18.09 1.11
C SER A 237 -8.36 -18.82 0.45
N GLN A 238 -8.33 -18.91 -0.88
CA GLN A 238 -9.23 -19.78 -1.64
C GLN A 238 -9.03 -21.24 -1.27
N ARG A 239 -10.14 -21.98 -1.21
CA ARG A 239 -10.18 -23.40 -0.86
C ARG A 239 -10.87 -24.22 -1.94
N GLY A 240 -10.63 -25.51 -1.92
CA GLY A 240 -11.39 -26.45 -2.73
C GLY A 240 -12.86 -26.49 -2.33
N TYR A 241 -13.70 -27.07 -3.17
CA TYR A 241 -15.11 -27.31 -2.90
C TYR A 241 -15.49 -28.74 -3.29
N HIS A 242 -16.56 -29.27 -2.70
CA HIS A 242 -17.07 -30.58 -3.09
C HIS A 242 -17.76 -30.49 -4.45
N GLY A 243 -17.20 -31.16 -5.44
CA GLY A 243 -17.76 -31.18 -6.78
C GLY A 243 -16.70 -31.58 -7.81
N ARG A 244 -17.11 -31.53 -9.07
CA ARG A 244 -16.22 -31.78 -10.19
C ARG A 244 -15.08 -30.74 -10.21
N MET A 245 -13.95 -31.16 -10.71
CA MET A 245 -12.82 -30.25 -10.94
C MET A 245 -13.24 -29.11 -11.86
N THR A 246 -12.98 -27.89 -11.44
CA THR A 246 -13.17 -26.66 -12.21
C THR A 246 -11.81 -26.03 -12.44
N VAL A 247 -11.51 -25.71 -13.68
CA VAL A 247 -10.32 -25.01 -14.10
C VAL A 247 -10.71 -23.56 -14.46
N THR A 248 -10.03 -22.59 -13.92
CA THR A 248 -10.27 -21.18 -14.25
C THR A 248 -8.97 -20.56 -14.76
N TYR A 249 -9.04 -19.91 -15.91
CA TYR A 249 -7.94 -19.14 -16.49
C TYR A 249 -8.33 -17.68 -16.61
N GLY A 250 -7.51 -16.81 -16.03
CA GLY A 250 -7.64 -15.35 -16.08
C GLY A 250 -6.45 -14.73 -16.81
N LEU A 251 -6.72 -13.77 -17.68
CA LEU A 251 -5.72 -13.01 -18.43
C LEU A 251 -6.08 -11.52 -18.37
N ASP A 252 -5.14 -10.71 -17.87
CA ASP A 252 -5.16 -9.25 -17.98
C ASP A 252 -3.96 -8.82 -18.83
N VAL A 253 -4.19 -8.13 -19.91
CA VAL A 253 -3.13 -7.59 -20.78
C VAL A 253 -3.44 -6.13 -21.06
N GLY A 254 -2.45 -5.28 -20.94
CA GLY A 254 -2.66 -3.86 -21.15
C GLY A 254 -1.41 -3.02 -21.07
N MET A 255 -1.61 -1.79 -20.69
CA MET A 255 -0.60 -0.76 -20.73
C MET A 255 -0.58 0.03 -19.40
N THR A 256 0.61 0.25 -18.88
CA THR A 256 0.88 1.24 -17.84
C THR A 256 1.23 2.56 -18.54
N SER A 257 0.48 3.61 -18.23
CA SER A 257 0.71 4.95 -18.82
C SER A 257 1.74 5.75 -18.02
N THR A 258 2.29 6.78 -18.64
CA THR A 258 3.32 7.65 -18.04
C THR A 258 2.89 8.41 -16.80
N GLY A 259 1.58 8.53 -16.54
CA GLY A 259 1.04 9.28 -15.41
C GLY A 259 0.97 10.79 -15.64
N ARG A 260 0.72 11.53 -14.57
CA ARG A 260 0.54 12.99 -14.62
C ARG A 260 1.89 13.70 -14.79
N ARG A 261 1.93 14.66 -15.71
CA ARG A 261 3.02 15.63 -15.85
C ARG A 261 2.75 16.82 -14.94
N GLY A 262 3.42 16.89 -13.79
CA GLY A 262 3.12 17.91 -12.76
C GLY A 262 3.65 19.30 -13.09
N ILE A 263 4.96 19.41 -13.36
CA ILE A 263 5.64 20.67 -13.62
C ILE A 263 5.86 20.83 -15.12
N LYS A 264 5.45 21.98 -15.66
CA LYS A 264 5.79 22.37 -17.02
C LYS A 264 7.15 23.07 -17.00
N MET A 265 8.11 22.55 -17.77
CA MET A 265 9.43 23.13 -17.94
C MET A 265 9.46 24.13 -19.12
N MET A 266 10.49 25.01 -19.16
CA MET A 266 10.67 25.98 -20.20
C MET A 266 10.89 25.32 -21.58
N ASP A 267 10.46 25.98 -22.61
CA ASP A 267 10.94 25.74 -23.99
C ASP A 267 12.30 26.40 -24.24
N SER A 268 12.87 26.15 -25.41
CA SER A 268 14.23 26.61 -25.74
C SER A 268 14.37 28.13 -25.76
N ALA A 269 13.35 28.84 -26.25
CA ALA A 269 13.38 30.29 -26.29
C ALA A 269 13.28 30.90 -24.88
N GLU A 270 12.37 30.40 -24.04
CA GLU A 270 12.24 30.84 -22.65
C GLU A 270 13.50 30.54 -21.85
N LYS A 271 14.12 29.38 -22.07
CA LYS A 271 15.32 28.96 -21.33
C LYS A 271 16.53 29.79 -21.70
N LEU A 272 16.80 30.00 -22.98
CA LEU A 272 17.90 30.86 -23.45
C LEU A 272 17.75 32.32 -22.98
N GLU A 273 16.52 32.83 -22.92
CA GLU A 273 16.25 34.18 -22.39
C GLU A 273 16.48 34.23 -20.86
N LEU A 274 16.06 33.20 -20.10
CA LEU A 274 16.39 33.12 -18.68
C LEU A 274 17.90 33.12 -18.43
N GLU A 275 18.66 32.37 -19.20
CA GLU A 275 20.14 32.34 -19.09
C GLU A 275 20.77 33.68 -19.40
N ARG A 276 20.26 34.38 -20.41
CA ARG A 276 20.70 35.74 -20.72
C ARG A 276 20.49 36.69 -19.54
N LEU A 277 19.30 36.62 -18.92
CA LEU A 277 18.94 37.42 -17.75
C LEU A 277 19.80 37.10 -16.53
N LEU A 278 20.12 35.81 -16.30
CA LEU A 278 20.92 35.36 -15.17
C LEU A 278 22.41 35.64 -15.30
N GLN A 279 22.89 36.02 -16.49
CA GLN A 279 24.26 36.42 -16.77
C GLN A 279 25.34 35.41 -16.31
N ASN A 280 25.05 34.09 -16.46
CA ASN A 280 26.07 33.08 -16.17
C ASN A 280 26.88 32.75 -17.43
N PRO A 281 28.20 33.01 -17.44
CA PRO A 281 29.06 32.81 -18.64
C PRO A 281 29.17 31.34 -19.10
N ALA A 282 28.82 30.38 -18.24
CA ALA A 282 28.83 28.96 -18.57
C ALA A 282 27.58 28.51 -19.39
N THR A 283 26.57 29.38 -19.48
CA THR A 283 25.30 29.02 -20.17
C THR A 283 25.24 29.60 -21.57
N PRO A 284 24.71 28.89 -22.56
CA PRO A 284 24.61 29.32 -23.96
C PRO A 284 23.86 30.63 -24.14
N GLY A 285 22.71 30.79 -23.43
CA GLY A 285 21.86 31.97 -23.59
C GLY A 285 22.54 33.28 -23.21
N TYR A 286 23.48 33.25 -22.28
CA TYR A 286 24.33 34.45 -21.98
C TYR A 286 25.62 34.45 -22.79
N ARG A 287 26.37 33.35 -22.86
CA ARG A 287 27.66 33.25 -23.53
C ARG A 287 27.64 33.67 -24.99
N TYR A 288 26.55 33.38 -25.70
CA TYR A 288 26.39 33.73 -27.11
C TYR A 288 25.54 35.00 -27.31
N SER A 289 25.17 35.69 -26.21
CA SER A 289 24.36 36.92 -26.29
C SER A 289 25.23 38.11 -26.62
N ARG A 290 24.63 39.16 -27.24
CA ARG A 290 25.25 40.46 -27.46
C ARG A 290 25.80 41.06 -26.15
N ASP A 291 25.04 40.96 -25.05
CA ASP A 291 25.37 41.46 -23.70
C ASP A 291 26.72 40.91 -23.22
N TYR A 292 27.02 39.62 -23.50
CA TYR A 292 28.27 38.95 -23.14
C TYR A 292 29.46 39.55 -23.92
N TYR A 293 29.35 39.69 -25.26
CA TYR A 293 30.41 40.21 -26.11
C TYR A 293 30.65 41.68 -25.86
N GLU A 294 29.62 42.48 -25.65
CA GLU A 294 29.77 43.89 -25.28
C GLU A 294 30.50 44.08 -23.94
N ARG A 295 30.30 43.20 -23.00
CA ARG A 295 30.92 43.23 -21.66
C ARG A 295 32.35 42.72 -21.65
N PHE A 296 32.63 41.61 -22.32
CA PHE A 296 33.89 40.89 -22.20
C PHE A 296 34.82 41.04 -23.41
N HIS A 297 34.28 41.49 -24.56
CA HIS A 297 34.97 41.67 -25.80
C HIS A 297 34.80 43.12 -26.33
N SER A 298 34.59 44.09 -25.47
CA SER A 298 34.28 45.49 -25.87
C SER A 298 35.36 46.12 -26.71
N THR A 299 36.61 45.74 -26.52
CA THR A 299 37.78 46.24 -27.25
C THR A 299 38.28 45.31 -28.35
N ASP A 300 37.62 44.20 -28.59
CA ASP A 300 37.99 43.20 -29.59
C ASP A 300 37.65 43.71 -31.00
N PRO A 301 38.64 43.78 -31.93
CA PRO A 301 38.39 44.20 -33.30
C PRO A 301 37.32 43.35 -34.03
N ASP A 302 37.20 42.08 -33.67
CA ASP A 302 36.26 41.13 -34.27
C ASP A 302 34.92 41.10 -33.57
N LYS A 303 34.62 42.00 -32.62
CA LYS A 303 33.44 42.00 -31.78
C LYS A 303 32.12 41.79 -32.55
N GLU A 304 31.89 42.56 -33.61
CA GLU A 304 30.62 42.45 -34.39
C GLU A 304 30.49 41.10 -35.11
N ARG A 305 31.61 40.52 -35.57
CA ARG A 305 31.63 39.18 -36.16
C ARG A 305 31.29 38.14 -35.10
N LEU A 306 31.85 38.24 -33.90
CA LEU A 306 31.59 37.36 -32.76
C LEU A 306 30.13 37.46 -32.31
N ILE A 307 29.54 38.67 -32.28
CA ILE A 307 28.12 38.88 -31.98
C ILE A 307 27.24 38.17 -33.03
N ALA A 308 27.51 38.36 -34.32
CA ALA A 308 26.73 37.73 -35.38
C ALA A 308 26.81 36.21 -35.35
N GLU A 309 28.01 35.65 -35.03
CA GLU A 309 28.16 34.19 -34.83
C GLU A 309 27.42 33.68 -33.58
N GLY A 310 27.47 34.43 -32.50
CA GLY A 310 26.71 34.13 -31.28
C GLY A 310 25.21 34.14 -31.51
N GLU A 311 24.68 35.18 -32.18
CA GLU A 311 23.25 35.28 -32.52
C GLU A 311 22.81 34.11 -33.42
N ARG A 312 23.62 33.73 -34.42
CA ARG A 312 23.37 32.56 -35.26
C ARG A 312 23.29 31.27 -34.40
N ARG A 313 24.22 31.11 -33.47
CA ARG A 313 24.27 29.94 -32.57
C ARG A 313 23.05 29.89 -31.65
N LEU A 314 22.60 31.02 -31.10
CA LEU A 314 21.38 31.13 -30.33
C LEU A 314 20.14 30.73 -31.13
N GLU A 315 20.08 31.16 -32.41
CA GLU A 315 18.97 30.79 -33.28
C GLU A 315 18.93 29.30 -33.59
N GLU A 316 20.08 28.67 -33.82
CA GLU A 316 20.21 27.22 -33.97
C GLU A 316 19.68 26.49 -32.72
N LEU A 317 20.04 26.95 -31.51
CA LEU A 317 19.58 26.36 -30.25
C LEU A 317 18.09 26.60 -30.01
N ARG A 318 17.55 27.78 -30.40
CA ARG A 318 16.12 28.08 -30.30
C ARG A 318 15.24 27.12 -31.10
N ASN A 319 15.77 26.65 -32.24
CA ASN A 319 15.02 25.74 -33.13
C ASN A 319 15.07 24.28 -32.69
N ILE A 320 15.80 23.93 -31.62
CA ILE A 320 15.79 22.60 -31.02
C ILE A 320 14.72 22.58 -29.94
N HIS A 321 13.84 21.55 -29.94
CA HIS A 321 12.76 21.41 -29.00
C HIS A 321 12.66 19.96 -28.51
N THR A 322 13.57 19.57 -27.62
CA THR A 322 13.57 18.24 -27.03
C THR A 322 12.62 18.18 -25.82
N ASP A 323 11.58 17.37 -25.93
CA ASP A 323 10.68 17.09 -24.81
C ASP A 323 11.23 15.91 -23.99
N TRP A 324 12.07 16.21 -23.02
CA TRP A 324 12.72 15.22 -22.17
C TRP A 324 11.76 14.34 -21.38
N PHE A 325 10.53 14.81 -21.13
CA PHE A 325 9.51 13.96 -20.54
C PHE A 325 9.13 12.82 -21.48
N LYS A 326 8.95 13.07 -22.77
CA LYS A 326 8.64 12.04 -23.77
C LYS A 326 9.83 11.16 -24.09
N GLU A 327 11.05 11.69 -23.95
CA GLU A 327 12.28 10.96 -24.23
C GLU A 327 12.67 9.97 -23.13
N LEU A 328 12.34 10.27 -21.87
CA LEU A 328 12.71 9.48 -20.70
C LEU A 328 11.56 8.65 -20.12
N ILE A 329 10.34 9.11 -20.32
CA ILE A 329 9.15 8.53 -19.67
C ILE A 329 8.23 7.92 -20.73
N HIS A 330 8.07 6.61 -20.68
CA HIS A 330 7.36 5.83 -21.69
C HIS A 330 6.15 5.09 -21.11
N ASN A 331 5.20 4.76 -21.99
CA ASN A 331 4.19 3.77 -21.68
C ASN A 331 4.84 2.37 -21.72
N SER A 332 4.39 1.50 -20.82
CA SER A 332 4.92 0.16 -20.70
C SER A 332 3.81 -0.90 -20.68
N VAL A 333 4.20 -2.16 -20.82
CA VAL A 333 3.28 -3.30 -20.85
C VAL A 333 2.92 -3.72 -19.41
N TYR A 334 1.65 -4.05 -19.22
CA TYR A 334 1.13 -4.78 -18.07
C TYR A 334 0.55 -6.10 -18.53
N GLN A 335 0.91 -7.19 -17.86
CA GLN A 335 0.37 -8.52 -18.12
C GLN A 335 0.22 -9.29 -16.82
N LYS A 336 -0.94 -9.94 -16.64
CA LYS A 336 -1.20 -10.86 -15.53
C LYS A 336 -1.91 -12.08 -16.07
N GLN A 337 -1.43 -13.25 -15.68
CA GLN A 337 -2.04 -14.54 -15.97
C GLN A 337 -2.27 -15.30 -14.67
N ASN A 338 -3.38 -15.96 -14.57
CA ASN A 338 -3.72 -16.79 -13.43
C ASN A 338 -4.42 -18.07 -13.91
N LEU A 339 -3.91 -19.20 -13.48
CA LEU A 339 -4.53 -20.51 -13.70
C LEU A 339 -4.87 -21.11 -12.35
N SER A 340 -6.10 -21.53 -12.14
CA SER A 340 -6.48 -22.20 -10.90
C SER A 340 -7.33 -23.45 -11.16
N LEU A 341 -7.12 -24.43 -10.31
CA LEU A 341 -7.87 -25.70 -10.29
C LEU A 341 -8.46 -25.87 -8.90
N LYS A 342 -9.74 -26.19 -8.82
CA LYS A 342 -10.41 -26.45 -7.55
C LYS A 342 -11.43 -27.57 -7.74
N GLY A 343 -11.56 -28.43 -6.71
CA GLY A 343 -12.47 -29.54 -6.72
C GLY A 343 -12.38 -30.39 -5.48
N GLY A 344 -13.04 -31.52 -5.48
CA GLY A 344 -12.95 -32.49 -4.39
C GLY A 344 -14.15 -33.43 -4.28
N ASN A 345 -14.04 -34.35 -3.36
CA ASN A 345 -15.11 -35.27 -3.00
C ASN A 345 -15.62 -34.98 -1.57
N GLY A 346 -16.47 -35.85 -1.03
CA GLY A 346 -17.07 -35.66 0.29
C GLY A 346 -16.11 -35.52 1.47
N ALA A 347 -14.87 -36.00 1.36
CA ALA A 347 -13.89 -36.01 2.45
C ALA A 347 -12.69 -35.08 2.15
N THR A 348 -12.31 -34.92 0.88
CA THR A 348 -11.11 -34.20 0.50
C THR A 348 -11.44 -33.13 -0.52
N THR A 349 -10.95 -31.90 -0.33
CA THR A 349 -11.04 -30.84 -1.31
C THR A 349 -9.67 -30.21 -1.53
N TYR A 350 -9.42 -29.74 -2.75
CA TYR A 350 -8.16 -29.16 -3.12
C TYR A 350 -8.34 -27.90 -3.95
N TYR A 351 -7.37 -27.01 -3.81
CA TYR A 351 -7.18 -25.81 -4.61
C TYR A 351 -5.70 -25.72 -5.01
N VAL A 352 -5.44 -25.47 -6.28
CA VAL A 352 -4.10 -25.23 -6.80
C VAL A 352 -4.17 -24.04 -7.72
N SER A 353 -3.26 -23.10 -7.60
CA SER A 353 -3.15 -21.96 -8.51
C SER A 353 -1.70 -21.66 -8.86
N GLY A 354 -1.52 -21.15 -10.08
CA GLY A 354 -0.27 -20.57 -10.56
C GLY A 354 -0.56 -19.21 -11.18
N ASN A 355 0.28 -18.23 -10.89
CA ASN A 355 0.14 -16.90 -11.45
C ASN A 355 1.46 -16.34 -11.95
N TYR A 356 1.36 -15.52 -12.98
CA TYR A 356 2.46 -14.74 -13.52
C TYR A 356 2.00 -13.30 -13.69
N THR A 357 2.81 -12.34 -13.25
CA THR A 357 2.55 -10.92 -13.45
C THR A 357 3.82 -10.24 -13.95
N TYR A 358 3.68 -9.43 -14.98
CA TYR A 358 4.70 -8.53 -15.50
C TYR A 358 4.15 -7.11 -15.53
N GLN A 359 4.90 -6.18 -14.99
CA GLN A 359 4.62 -4.75 -15.11
C GLN A 359 5.91 -4.03 -15.48
N GLY A 360 5.90 -3.37 -16.63
CA GLY A 360 6.94 -2.42 -16.99
C GLY A 360 6.72 -1.09 -16.27
N GLY A 361 7.81 -0.45 -15.89
CA GLY A 361 7.81 0.90 -15.36
C GLY A 361 7.81 1.95 -16.49
N ARG A 362 7.69 3.20 -16.10
CA ARG A 362 7.69 4.33 -17.05
C ARG A 362 9.09 4.72 -17.55
N ILE A 363 10.15 4.32 -16.85
CA ILE A 363 11.54 4.54 -17.23
C ILE A 363 12.04 3.28 -17.92
N GLU A 364 12.84 3.42 -18.97
CA GLU A 364 13.45 2.30 -19.67
C GLU A 364 14.27 1.44 -18.71
N GLY A 365 14.15 0.10 -18.86
CA GLY A 365 14.79 -0.87 -17.98
C GLY A 365 14.09 -1.11 -16.65
N ASN A 366 13.12 -0.28 -16.25
CA ASN A 366 12.36 -0.52 -15.03
C ASN A 366 11.24 -1.52 -15.27
N ASN A 367 11.26 -2.64 -14.56
CA ASN A 367 10.21 -3.65 -14.63
C ASN A 367 10.13 -4.49 -13.35
N LYS A 368 8.96 -5.09 -13.13
CA LYS A 368 8.74 -6.09 -12.06
C LYS A 368 8.06 -7.31 -12.65
N ARG A 369 8.62 -8.48 -12.33
CA ARG A 369 8.07 -9.80 -12.70
C ARG A 369 7.79 -10.57 -11.43
N ARG A 370 6.70 -11.31 -11.43
CA ARG A 370 6.34 -12.16 -10.28
C ARG A 370 5.73 -13.46 -10.76
N PHE A 371 6.17 -14.55 -10.16
CA PHE A 371 5.57 -15.88 -10.24
C PHE A 371 5.06 -16.25 -8.85
N GLY A 372 3.90 -16.85 -8.78
CA GLY A 372 3.33 -17.37 -7.55
C GLY A 372 2.70 -18.73 -7.78
N LEU A 373 2.85 -19.61 -6.80
CA LEU A 373 2.21 -20.92 -6.72
C LEU A 373 1.53 -21.03 -5.37
N ARG A 374 0.31 -21.53 -5.35
CA ARG A 374 -0.41 -21.86 -4.13
C ARG A 374 -1.11 -23.20 -4.26
N MET A 375 -1.03 -23.98 -3.19
CA MET A 375 -1.76 -25.25 -3.05
C MET A 375 -2.43 -25.29 -1.70
N SER A 376 -3.67 -25.74 -1.65
CA SER A 376 -4.36 -26.08 -0.40
C SER A 376 -5.05 -27.42 -0.54
N LEU A 377 -4.97 -28.19 0.52
CA LEU A 377 -5.62 -29.48 0.68
C LEU A 377 -6.39 -29.46 1.99
N ASP A 378 -7.67 -29.76 1.90
CA ASP A 378 -8.54 -29.86 3.06
C ASP A 378 -9.03 -31.29 3.17
N GLN A 379 -8.83 -31.89 4.31
CA GLN A 379 -9.19 -33.29 4.59
C GLN A 379 -10.05 -33.39 5.83
N GLN A 380 -11.21 -34.00 5.67
CA GLN A 380 -12.06 -34.37 6.79
C GLN A 380 -11.52 -35.67 7.44
N LEU A 381 -11.29 -35.63 8.73
CA LEU A 381 -10.78 -36.74 9.53
C LEU A 381 -11.92 -37.38 10.32
N GLY A 382 -12.73 -38.20 9.65
CA GLY A 382 -13.93 -38.76 10.21
C GLY A 382 -14.95 -37.68 10.63
N LYS A 383 -15.62 -37.91 11.78
CA LYS A 383 -16.62 -36.96 12.31
C LYS A 383 -16.06 -35.93 13.28
N MET A 384 -14.90 -36.17 13.80
CA MET A 384 -14.31 -35.36 14.90
C MET A 384 -13.15 -34.46 14.49
N GLY A 385 -12.68 -34.57 13.23
CA GLY A 385 -11.47 -33.84 12.84
C GLY A 385 -11.54 -33.25 11.45
N TYR A 386 -10.76 -32.19 11.27
CA TYR A 386 -10.55 -31.49 10.02
C TYR A 386 -9.11 -31.01 9.92
N LEU A 387 -8.44 -31.35 8.84
CA LEU A 387 -7.06 -30.96 8.56
C LEU A 387 -7.03 -30.06 7.32
N MET A 388 -6.38 -28.91 7.45
CA MET A 388 -6.09 -28.01 6.34
C MET A 388 -4.59 -27.91 6.18
N LEU A 389 -4.11 -28.15 4.97
CA LEU A 389 -2.72 -27.97 4.59
C LEU A 389 -2.66 -26.85 3.55
N GLY A 390 -1.72 -25.95 3.71
CA GLY A 390 -1.45 -24.89 2.75
C GLY A 390 0.04 -24.84 2.42
N VAL A 391 0.36 -24.66 1.14
CA VAL A 391 1.71 -24.39 0.66
C VAL A 391 1.63 -23.23 -0.31
N ASN A 392 2.53 -22.28 -0.19
CA ASN A 392 2.71 -21.21 -1.15
C ASN A 392 4.20 -21.04 -1.49
N GLY A 393 4.45 -20.62 -2.70
CA GLY A 393 5.79 -20.29 -3.17
C GLY A 393 5.72 -19.09 -4.12
N GLY A 394 6.75 -18.27 -4.12
CA GLY A 394 6.81 -17.10 -4.96
C GLY A 394 8.24 -16.75 -5.38
N TYR A 395 8.33 -16.09 -6.50
CA TYR A 395 9.54 -15.45 -6.99
C TYR A 395 9.17 -14.11 -7.58
N ALA A 396 9.77 -13.04 -7.06
CA ALA A 396 9.63 -11.70 -7.60
C ALA A 396 11.01 -11.19 -8.01
N LYS A 397 11.10 -10.49 -9.14
CA LYS A 397 12.28 -9.75 -9.56
C LYS A 397 11.86 -8.37 -10.01
N ALA A 398 12.50 -7.33 -9.48
CA ALA A 398 12.38 -5.96 -9.92
C ALA A 398 13.73 -5.48 -10.43
N GLU A 399 13.73 -4.88 -11.61
CA GLU A 399 14.89 -4.24 -12.23
C GLU A 399 14.62 -2.73 -12.23
N THR A 400 15.57 -1.96 -11.72
CA THR A 400 15.48 -0.50 -11.68
C THR A 400 16.76 0.08 -12.25
N PRO A 401 16.69 1.01 -13.20
CA PRO A 401 17.89 1.66 -13.74
C PRO A 401 18.52 2.64 -12.73
N ASN A 402 17.89 2.84 -11.59
CA ASN A 402 18.31 3.81 -10.57
C ASN A 402 19.22 3.16 -9.54
N GLY A 403 20.48 3.47 -9.57
CA GLY A 403 21.31 3.38 -8.38
C GLY A 403 20.90 4.43 -7.35
N THR A 404 21.23 4.22 -6.08
CA THR A 404 20.91 5.11 -4.95
C THR A 404 21.44 6.55 -5.11
N SER A 405 22.26 6.82 -6.12
CA SER A 405 22.99 8.08 -6.30
C SER A 405 22.44 8.98 -7.40
N PHE A 406 21.53 8.48 -8.25
CA PHE A 406 21.04 9.24 -9.39
C PHE A 406 19.61 8.84 -9.76
N ASP A 407 18.70 9.80 -9.71
CA ASP A 407 17.32 9.62 -10.12
C ASP A 407 17.12 10.07 -11.58
N PRO A 408 16.89 9.17 -12.55
CA PRO A 408 16.65 9.55 -13.94
C PRO A 408 15.43 10.46 -14.11
N THR A 409 14.50 10.46 -13.17
CA THR A 409 13.35 11.35 -13.24
C THR A 409 13.75 12.80 -12.99
N SER A 410 14.83 13.06 -12.29
CA SER A 410 15.38 14.40 -12.13
C SER A 410 15.93 14.96 -13.45
N LEU A 411 16.40 14.09 -14.36
CA LEU A 411 16.89 14.50 -15.69
C LEU A 411 15.78 15.15 -16.52
N VAL A 412 14.55 14.68 -16.44
CA VAL A 412 13.38 15.26 -17.12
C VAL A 412 13.28 16.76 -16.85
N TYR A 413 13.66 17.17 -15.66
CA TYR A 413 13.54 18.54 -15.16
C TYR A 413 14.82 19.34 -15.23
N ASN A 414 15.98 18.68 -15.40
CA ASN A 414 17.27 19.35 -15.44
C ASN A 414 17.81 19.54 -16.85
N LEU A 415 17.54 18.61 -17.77
CA LEU A 415 18.01 18.72 -19.15
C LEU A 415 17.32 19.86 -19.87
N ASN A 416 18.13 20.65 -20.62
CA ASN A 416 17.59 21.79 -21.34
C ASN A 416 16.88 21.38 -22.64
N PRO A 417 15.82 22.10 -23.05
CA PRO A 417 15.05 21.74 -24.23
C PRO A 417 15.82 21.94 -25.56
N TYR A 418 16.88 22.73 -25.56
CA TYR A 418 17.79 22.93 -26.70
C TYR A 418 18.91 21.87 -26.78
N GLU A 419 18.93 20.89 -25.88
CA GLU A 419 19.89 19.77 -25.89
C GLU A 419 19.33 18.58 -26.68
N ARG A 420 20.23 17.71 -27.15
CA ARG A 420 19.90 16.48 -27.89
C ARG A 420 20.45 15.26 -27.14
N LYS A 421 19.94 14.07 -27.47
CA LYS A 421 20.50 12.80 -26.97
C LYS A 421 21.95 12.57 -27.40
N THR A 422 22.32 13.15 -28.54
CA THR A 422 23.67 13.02 -29.11
C THR A 422 24.51 14.26 -28.83
N GLY A 423 25.74 14.06 -28.41
CA GLY A 423 26.68 15.14 -28.10
C GLY A 423 26.73 15.48 -26.59
N GLU A 424 27.57 16.46 -26.29
CA GLU A 424 27.73 16.95 -24.92
C GLU A 424 26.52 17.79 -24.47
N LEU A 425 26.24 17.71 -23.19
CA LEU A 425 25.13 18.41 -22.55
C LEU A 425 25.61 19.68 -21.87
N TYR A 426 24.94 20.81 -22.11
CA TYR A 426 25.19 22.07 -21.41
C TYR A 426 24.76 22.01 -19.93
N SER A 427 23.68 21.24 -19.65
CA SER A 427 23.18 21.00 -18.28
C SER A 427 24.16 20.16 -17.46
N TYR A 428 24.94 19.30 -18.11
CA TYR A 428 25.93 18.44 -17.48
C TYR A 428 27.24 18.50 -18.30
N PRO A 429 28.06 19.53 -18.13
CA PRO A 429 29.29 19.73 -18.94
C PRO A 429 30.22 18.51 -18.92
N ASN A 430 30.79 18.20 -20.09
CA ASN A 430 31.64 17.03 -20.34
C ASN A 430 30.90 15.68 -20.15
N ARG A 431 29.57 15.65 -20.33
CA ARG A 431 28.74 14.43 -20.26
C ARG A 431 27.82 14.32 -21.46
N THR A 432 27.54 13.11 -21.84
CA THR A 432 26.51 12.75 -22.82
C THR A 432 25.24 12.27 -22.12
N TYR A 433 24.16 12.18 -22.85
CA TYR A 433 22.92 11.58 -22.35
C TYR A 433 23.14 10.12 -21.89
N ASP A 434 23.94 9.36 -22.64
CA ASP A 434 24.23 7.96 -22.31
C ASP A 434 25.02 7.82 -21.00
N ASP A 435 25.92 8.77 -20.70
CA ASP A 435 26.65 8.80 -19.41
C ASP A 435 25.70 8.98 -18.22
N LEU A 436 24.52 9.55 -18.45
CA LEU A 436 23.55 9.83 -17.40
C LEU A 436 22.47 8.75 -17.25
N THR A 437 22.17 7.95 -18.27
CA THR A 437 21.00 7.05 -18.30
C THR A 437 21.30 5.57 -18.34
N HIS A 438 22.32 5.12 -19.06
CA HIS A 438 22.50 3.69 -19.37
C HIS A 438 23.49 2.94 -18.48
N GLN A 439 24.05 3.58 -17.50
CA GLN A 439 25.16 3.02 -16.73
C GLN A 439 24.80 2.41 -15.38
N TYR A 440 23.57 2.64 -14.88
CA TYR A 440 23.15 2.18 -13.58
C TYR A 440 22.37 0.87 -13.69
N GLN A 441 22.75 -0.09 -12.87
CA GLN A 441 22.03 -1.35 -12.75
C GLN A 441 21.68 -1.57 -11.28
N ALA A 442 20.40 -1.74 -11.01
CA ALA A 442 19.92 -2.18 -9.72
C ALA A 442 18.82 -3.22 -9.93
N ASP A 443 18.95 -4.35 -9.28
CA ASP A 443 17.92 -5.37 -9.27
C ASP A 443 17.70 -5.92 -7.86
N THR A 444 16.45 -6.22 -7.57
CA THR A 444 16.05 -6.95 -6.37
C THR A 444 15.35 -8.23 -6.78
N SER A 445 15.62 -9.32 -6.09
CA SER A 445 14.88 -10.55 -6.24
C SER A 445 14.48 -11.11 -4.90
N ASP A 446 13.24 -11.57 -4.80
CA ASP A 446 12.68 -12.19 -3.61
C ASP A 446 12.18 -13.59 -3.93
N LYS A 447 12.55 -14.56 -3.11
CA LYS A 447 12.07 -15.93 -3.14
C LYS A 447 11.31 -16.19 -1.86
N GLU A 448 10.13 -16.72 -1.99
CA GLU A 448 9.23 -16.97 -0.87
C GLU A 448 8.76 -18.41 -0.87
N ALA A 449 8.66 -18.99 0.31
CA ALA A 449 8.05 -20.29 0.52
C ALA A 449 7.32 -20.30 1.85
N GLY A 450 6.08 -20.74 1.86
CA GLY A 450 5.28 -20.85 3.07
C GLY A 450 4.62 -22.22 3.16
N ALA A 451 4.50 -22.73 4.36
CA ALA A 451 3.74 -23.93 4.65
C ALA A 451 2.89 -23.71 5.90
N SER A 452 1.64 -24.13 5.86
CA SER A 452 0.71 -24.02 6.97
C SER A 452 -0.03 -25.33 7.22
N VAL A 453 -0.24 -25.63 8.48
CA VAL A 453 -1.03 -26.77 8.96
C VAL A 453 -2.07 -26.23 9.92
N ASN A 454 -3.32 -26.54 9.68
CA ASN A 454 -4.41 -26.22 10.60
C ASN A 454 -5.18 -27.53 10.88
N LEU A 455 -5.06 -28.02 12.10
CA LEU A 455 -5.77 -29.20 12.59
C LEU A 455 -6.85 -28.77 13.58
N THR A 456 -8.08 -29.12 13.30
CA THR A 456 -9.21 -28.86 14.18
C THR A 456 -9.83 -30.17 14.59
N LEU A 457 -10.02 -30.36 15.88
CA LEU A 457 -10.65 -31.54 16.49
C LEU A 457 -11.84 -31.09 17.35
N THR A 458 -12.93 -31.84 17.27
CA THR A 458 -14.13 -31.65 18.10
C THR A 458 -14.40 -32.95 18.85
N PRO A 459 -13.63 -33.23 19.94
CA PRO A 459 -13.70 -34.52 20.64
C PRO A 459 -15.05 -34.75 21.34
N ILE A 460 -15.64 -33.66 21.81
CA ILE A 460 -16.97 -33.66 22.42
C ILE A 460 -17.78 -32.45 21.93
N SER A 461 -19.09 -32.54 22.03
CA SER A 461 -19.99 -31.44 21.67
C SER A 461 -19.58 -30.16 22.44
N GLY A 462 -19.46 -29.07 21.71
CA GLY A 462 -19.08 -27.76 22.25
C GLY A 462 -17.57 -27.54 22.43
N LEU A 463 -16.73 -28.57 22.53
CA LEU A 463 -15.27 -28.41 22.68
C LEU A 463 -14.57 -28.51 21.31
N THR A 464 -13.84 -27.48 20.95
CA THR A 464 -12.99 -27.41 19.75
C THR A 464 -11.54 -27.24 20.19
N LEU A 465 -10.68 -28.14 19.75
CA LEU A 465 -9.23 -28.03 19.86
C LEU A 465 -8.67 -27.69 18.48
N ALA A 466 -7.94 -26.60 18.36
CA ALA A 466 -7.34 -26.19 17.11
C ALA A 466 -5.84 -25.96 17.26
N TYR A 467 -5.07 -26.53 16.36
CA TYR A 467 -3.65 -26.28 16.21
C TYR A 467 -3.41 -25.59 14.87
N VAL A 468 -2.74 -24.46 14.88
CA VAL A 468 -2.27 -23.75 13.68
C VAL A 468 -0.77 -23.61 13.74
N GLY A 469 -0.07 -24.29 12.84
CA GLY A 469 1.37 -24.18 12.66
C GLY A 469 1.71 -23.58 11.31
N GLY A 470 2.75 -22.78 11.24
CA GLY A 470 3.18 -22.19 9.99
C GLY A 470 4.66 -21.85 9.94
N LEU A 471 5.22 -22.04 8.77
CA LEU A 471 6.57 -21.64 8.38
C LEU A 471 6.45 -20.66 7.22
N ASP A 472 7.06 -19.48 7.36
CA ASP A 472 7.20 -18.47 6.31
C ASP A 472 8.69 -18.20 6.11
N PHE A 473 9.16 -18.40 4.92
CA PHE A 473 10.55 -18.25 4.49
C PHE A 473 10.62 -17.24 3.37
N SER A 474 11.50 -16.25 3.51
CA SER A 474 11.84 -15.36 2.40
C SER A 474 13.35 -15.22 2.27
N ALA A 475 13.83 -15.17 1.03
CA ALA A 475 15.23 -14.92 0.70
C ALA A 475 15.30 -13.81 -0.34
N GLY A 476 15.80 -12.66 0.08
CA GLY A 476 15.97 -11.47 -0.75
C GLY A 476 17.41 -11.33 -1.24
N GLU A 477 17.57 -10.83 -2.44
CA GLU A 477 18.85 -10.41 -2.97
C GLU A 477 18.69 -9.03 -3.60
N ASN A 478 19.52 -8.09 -3.15
CA ASN A 478 19.61 -6.74 -3.70
C ASN A 478 21.00 -6.57 -4.32
N HIS A 479 21.02 -6.17 -5.56
CA HIS A 479 22.23 -5.93 -6.34
C HIS A 479 22.20 -4.51 -6.90
N GLN A 480 23.31 -3.78 -6.77
CA GLN A 480 23.48 -2.43 -7.28
C GLN A 480 24.88 -2.28 -7.86
N PHE A 481 24.95 -1.67 -9.04
CA PHE A 481 26.20 -1.33 -9.69
C PHE A 481 26.15 0.09 -10.21
N THR A 482 27.14 0.89 -9.83
CA THR A 482 27.38 2.26 -10.31
C THR A 482 28.74 2.29 -10.98
N PRO A 483 28.81 2.49 -12.31
CA PRO A 483 30.10 2.52 -13.02
C PRO A 483 31.02 3.67 -12.61
N ALA A 484 32.31 3.46 -12.76
CA ALA A 484 33.34 4.49 -12.50
C ALA A 484 33.18 5.75 -13.38
N SER A 485 32.65 5.57 -14.60
CA SER A 485 32.36 6.64 -15.56
C SER A 485 31.08 7.43 -15.23
N SER A 486 30.24 6.94 -14.30
CA SER A 486 28.97 7.60 -13.98
C SER A 486 29.15 9.03 -13.46
N TYR A 487 28.14 9.86 -13.70
CA TYR A 487 28.15 11.25 -13.23
C TYR A 487 28.30 11.35 -11.70
N SER A 488 27.61 10.51 -10.95
CA SER A 488 27.69 10.51 -9.49
C SER A 488 29.09 10.21 -8.99
N GLU A 489 29.77 9.22 -9.56
CA GLU A 489 31.12 8.87 -9.17
C GLU A 489 32.14 9.93 -9.60
N ALA A 490 31.98 10.52 -10.78
CA ALA A 490 32.84 11.58 -11.27
C ALA A 490 32.80 12.86 -10.41
N LYS A 491 31.62 13.17 -9.85
CA LYS A 491 31.41 14.36 -9.00
C LYS A 491 32.02 14.24 -7.60
N THR A 492 32.28 13.02 -7.11
CA THR A 492 32.72 12.80 -5.73
C THR A 492 34.15 13.32 -5.44
N GLY A 493 34.92 13.74 -6.43
CA GLY A 493 36.34 14.11 -6.25
C GLY A 493 37.27 12.92 -5.92
N VAL A 494 36.76 11.70 -5.84
CA VAL A 494 37.54 10.50 -5.60
C VAL A 494 38.40 10.16 -6.80
N LEU A 495 39.61 9.61 -6.56
CA LEU A 495 40.51 9.15 -7.61
C LEU A 495 39.82 8.19 -8.56
N THR A 496 40.04 8.31 -9.86
CA THR A 496 39.42 7.52 -10.92
C THR A 496 39.51 6.01 -10.66
N LEU A 497 40.64 5.52 -10.13
CA LEU A 497 40.84 4.11 -9.78
C LEU A 497 39.96 3.61 -8.62
N ALA A 498 39.44 4.49 -7.77
CA ALA A 498 38.57 4.17 -6.65
C ALA A 498 37.08 4.42 -6.97
N ARG A 499 36.75 4.88 -8.17
CA ARG A 499 35.40 5.08 -8.65
C ARG A 499 34.77 3.76 -9.08
N GLY A 500 33.46 3.73 -9.07
CA GLY A 500 32.68 2.54 -9.34
C GLY A 500 32.32 1.80 -8.05
N ILE A 501 31.01 1.61 -7.84
CA ILE A 501 30.45 0.98 -6.65
C ILE A 501 29.75 -0.29 -7.06
N TYR A 502 30.06 -1.39 -6.41
CA TYR A 502 29.34 -2.63 -6.48
C TYR A 502 28.79 -2.95 -5.09
N SER A 503 27.48 -3.11 -4.96
CA SER A 503 26.85 -3.53 -3.71
C SER A 503 25.95 -4.73 -3.94
N ARG A 504 26.08 -5.73 -3.10
CA ARG A 504 25.24 -6.92 -3.12
C ARG A 504 24.87 -7.31 -1.70
N THR A 505 23.59 -7.41 -1.44
CA THR A 505 23.08 -7.87 -0.14
C THR A 505 22.20 -9.09 -0.37
N LYS A 506 22.50 -10.16 0.35
CA LYS A 506 21.63 -11.35 0.45
C LYS A 506 21.06 -11.40 1.84
N SER A 507 19.76 -11.56 1.95
CA SER A 507 19.06 -11.70 3.22
C SER A 507 18.19 -12.95 3.24
N THR A 508 18.00 -13.50 4.42
CA THR A 508 17.09 -14.62 4.67
C THR A 508 16.29 -14.32 5.92
N THR A 509 14.98 -14.45 5.79
CA THR A 509 14.03 -14.30 6.89
C THR A 509 13.27 -15.60 7.09
N ILE A 510 13.18 -16.07 8.32
CA ILE A 510 12.42 -17.26 8.70
C ILE A 510 11.48 -16.88 9.83
N ASN A 511 10.18 -17.07 9.62
CA ASN A 511 9.14 -16.93 10.61
C ASN A 511 8.52 -18.29 10.90
N LEU A 512 8.60 -18.72 12.14
CA LEU A 512 7.93 -19.92 12.63
C LEU A 512 6.83 -19.50 13.59
N SER A 513 5.60 -19.91 13.34
CA SER A 513 4.45 -19.67 14.19
C SER A 513 3.78 -20.99 14.60
N SER A 514 3.32 -21.05 15.83
CA SER A 514 2.57 -22.19 16.37
C SER A 514 1.54 -21.65 17.34
N ASN A 515 0.28 -22.01 17.16
CA ASN A 515 -0.81 -21.61 18.02
C ASN A 515 -1.68 -22.84 18.35
N LEU A 516 -1.80 -23.14 19.61
CA LEU A 516 -2.72 -24.14 20.14
C LEU A 516 -3.88 -23.44 20.83
N ARG A 517 -5.11 -23.77 20.46
CA ARG A 517 -6.32 -23.18 21.01
C ARG A 517 -7.31 -24.25 21.43
N ALA A 518 -7.90 -24.04 22.60
CA ALA A 518 -9.06 -24.77 23.05
C ALA A 518 -10.23 -23.80 23.20
N THR A 519 -11.37 -24.12 22.62
CA THR A 519 -12.57 -23.31 22.71
C THR A 519 -13.74 -24.18 23.09
N TYR A 520 -14.47 -23.79 24.12
CA TYR A 520 -15.71 -24.44 24.57
C TYR A 520 -16.88 -23.47 24.32
N ASN A 521 -17.84 -23.91 23.56
CA ASN A 521 -19.10 -23.19 23.31
C ASN A 521 -20.27 -24.02 23.74
N HIS A 522 -21.19 -23.43 24.53
CA HIS A 522 -22.37 -24.07 24.98
C HIS A 522 -23.56 -23.10 25.05
N VAL A 523 -24.70 -23.54 24.52
CA VAL A 523 -25.97 -22.78 24.56
C VAL A 523 -26.88 -23.37 25.61
N PHE A 524 -27.16 -22.63 26.68
CA PHE A 524 -28.08 -23.01 27.75
C PHE A 524 -29.47 -22.44 27.46
N SER A 525 -30.49 -23.24 27.64
CA SER A 525 -31.87 -22.78 27.54
C SER A 525 -32.25 -22.01 26.27
N GLN A 526 -31.50 -22.20 25.19
CA GLN A 526 -31.61 -21.48 23.92
C GLN A 526 -31.40 -19.94 24.00
N LEU A 527 -31.16 -19.39 25.19
CA LEU A 527 -31.06 -17.96 25.44
C LEU A 527 -29.62 -17.50 25.81
N HIS A 528 -28.84 -18.41 26.37
CA HIS A 528 -27.51 -18.11 26.92
C HIS A 528 -26.46 -18.81 26.10
N ASP A 529 -25.74 -18.11 25.27
CA ASP A 529 -24.59 -18.64 24.53
C ASP A 529 -23.28 -18.22 25.22
N LEU A 530 -22.58 -19.22 25.77
CA LEU A 530 -21.31 -19.03 26.46
C LEU A 530 -20.18 -19.61 25.62
N THR A 531 -19.17 -18.83 25.37
CA THR A 531 -17.93 -19.23 24.72
C THR A 531 -16.75 -18.94 25.63
N LEU A 532 -15.97 -19.96 25.96
CA LEU A 532 -14.72 -19.86 26.71
C LEU A 532 -13.58 -20.36 25.84
N GLY A 533 -12.47 -19.68 25.81
CA GLY A 533 -11.31 -20.08 25.04
C GLY A 533 -10.01 -19.84 25.78
N ALA A 534 -9.05 -20.71 25.53
CA ALA A 534 -7.66 -20.52 25.95
C ALA A 534 -6.74 -20.77 24.76
N ASN A 535 -5.64 -20.05 24.68
CA ASN A 535 -4.63 -20.26 23.65
C ASN A 535 -3.22 -20.11 24.19
N ILE A 536 -2.32 -20.88 23.58
CA ILE A 536 -0.88 -20.75 23.76
C ILE A 536 -0.29 -20.55 22.37
N ASP A 537 0.48 -19.51 22.18
CA ASP A 537 1.15 -19.24 20.92
C ASP A 537 2.65 -19.04 21.12
N PHE A 538 3.38 -19.55 20.16
CA PHE A 538 4.81 -19.40 20.06
C PHE A 538 5.13 -18.82 18.68
N TYR A 539 6.01 -17.82 18.66
CA TYR A 539 6.52 -17.22 17.43
C TYR A 539 8.04 -17.10 17.54
N ARG A 540 8.72 -17.42 16.44
CA ARG A 540 10.17 -17.22 16.28
C ARG A 540 10.45 -16.54 14.97
N PHE A 541 11.21 -15.47 15.06
CA PHE A 541 11.74 -14.72 13.93
C PHE A 541 13.25 -14.89 13.87
N GLN A 542 13.77 -15.11 12.68
CA GLN A 542 15.19 -15.11 12.41
C GLN A 542 15.46 -14.36 11.12
N TYR A 543 16.36 -13.39 11.20
CA TYR A 543 16.87 -12.64 10.05
C TYR A 543 18.39 -12.77 10.03
N ASP A 544 18.91 -13.15 8.86
CA ASP A 544 20.34 -13.21 8.58
C ASP A 544 20.57 -12.50 7.24
N ALA A 545 21.55 -11.59 7.18
CA ALA A 545 21.93 -10.98 5.91
C ALA A 545 23.45 -10.85 5.80
N VAL A 546 23.94 -10.89 4.58
CA VAL A 546 25.31 -10.54 4.21
C VAL A 546 25.28 -9.50 3.13
N GLY A 547 25.81 -8.33 3.42
CA GLY A 547 26.01 -7.25 2.48
C GLY A 547 27.48 -7.02 2.20
N ILE A 548 27.81 -6.84 0.94
CA ILE A 548 29.17 -6.52 0.47
C ILE A 548 29.03 -5.24 -0.35
N THR A 549 29.87 -4.23 -0.05
CA THR A 549 30.04 -3.05 -0.89
C THR A 549 31.51 -2.94 -1.28
N GLY A 550 31.79 -2.93 -2.56
CA GLY A 550 33.14 -2.79 -3.12
C GLY A 550 33.26 -1.53 -3.96
N TYR A 551 34.45 -1.02 -4.06
CA TYR A 551 34.77 0.18 -4.80
C TYR A 551 35.88 -0.08 -5.83
N GLY A 552 36.03 0.81 -6.83
CA GLY A 552 37.01 0.63 -7.90
C GLY A 552 36.61 -0.46 -8.90
N VAL A 553 35.32 -0.75 -9.02
CA VAL A 553 34.79 -1.80 -9.89
C VAL A 553 34.50 -1.25 -11.28
N GLY A 554 35.23 -1.77 -12.28
CA GLY A 554 35.08 -1.31 -13.68
C GLY A 554 33.94 -1.94 -14.46
N ASN A 555 33.54 -3.17 -14.10
CA ASN A 555 32.49 -3.92 -14.78
C ASN A 555 31.65 -4.75 -13.78
N VAL A 556 30.35 -4.81 -14.00
CA VAL A 556 29.40 -5.60 -13.22
C VAL A 556 29.67 -7.11 -13.27
N ASP A 557 30.21 -7.60 -14.37
CA ASP A 557 30.47 -9.04 -14.59
C ASP A 557 31.75 -9.55 -13.90
N ALA A 558 32.56 -8.66 -13.35
CA ALA A 558 33.81 -8.99 -12.68
C ALA A 558 33.84 -8.52 -11.21
N PRO A 559 32.89 -8.95 -10.35
CA PRO A 559 32.84 -8.56 -8.95
C PRO A 559 34.06 -9.03 -8.12
N SER A 560 34.81 -10.03 -8.63
CA SER A 560 36.09 -10.46 -8.05
C SER A 560 37.22 -9.41 -8.16
N ALA A 561 37.06 -8.44 -9.02
CA ALA A 561 37.94 -7.29 -9.16
C ALA A 561 37.65 -6.15 -8.17
N ILE A 562 36.94 -6.40 -7.08
CA ILE A 562 36.81 -5.46 -5.96
C ILE A 562 38.20 -5.09 -5.50
N ASN A 563 38.59 -3.87 -5.76
CA ASN A 563 39.93 -3.44 -5.54
C ASN A 563 40.27 -3.39 -4.05
N ARG A 564 41.33 -4.05 -3.68
CA ARG A 564 41.86 -4.02 -2.34
C ARG A 564 42.43 -2.66 -2.06
N SER A 565 41.74 -1.87 -1.23
CA SER A 565 42.27 -0.68 -0.58
C SER A 565 43.26 0.14 -1.43
N LEU A 566 42.76 1.07 -2.16
CA LEU A 566 43.57 2.23 -2.53
C LEU A 566 43.70 3.08 -1.28
N HIS A 567 44.88 3.02 -0.66
CA HIS A 567 45.26 3.72 0.57
C HIS A 567 44.50 5.04 0.76
N GLY A 568 43.61 5.06 1.75
CA GLY A 568 43.01 6.27 2.28
C GLY A 568 41.67 6.73 1.68
N TYR A 569 41.13 6.13 0.61
CA TYR A 569 40.00 6.74 -0.07
C TYR A 569 38.67 5.99 0.11
N ARG A 570 38.60 4.68 -0.10
CA ARG A 570 37.42 3.85 0.05
C ARG A 570 37.83 2.42 0.37
N GLN A 571 37.27 1.85 1.42
CA GLN A 571 37.53 0.45 1.77
C GLN A 571 36.28 -0.39 1.52
N PRO A 572 36.42 -1.62 1.01
CA PRO A 572 35.29 -2.54 0.89
C PRO A 572 34.64 -2.76 2.25
N GLU A 573 33.31 -2.73 2.27
CA GLU A 573 32.50 -2.96 3.46
C GLU A 573 31.85 -4.34 3.40
N VAL A 574 31.95 -5.07 4.49
CA VAL A 574 31.16 -6.31 4.69
C VAL A 574 30.28 -6.12 5.90
N ARG A 575 28.99 -6.27 5.72
CA ARG A 575 28.00 -6.19 6.78
C ARG A 575 27.30 -7.54 6.94
N ASN A 576 27.14 -8.00 8.16
CA ASN A 576 26.44 -9.26 8.46
C ASN A 576 25.44 -9.05 9.60
N PRO A 577 24.37 -8.28 9.39
CA PRO A 577 23.36 -8.12 10.42
C PRO A 577 22.60 -9.42 10.65
N ARG A 578 22.38 -9.73 11.91
CA ARG A 578 21.59 -10.87 12.36
C ARG A 578 20.62 -10.41 13.42
N ASP A 579 19.37 -10.83 13.31
CA ASP A 579 18.37 -10.62 14.35
C ASP A 579 17.61 -11.91 14.61
N LYS A 580 17.45 -12.25 15.89
CA LYS A 580 16.68 -13.42 16.33
C LYS A 580 15.83 -13.02 17.51
N ASN A 581 14.54 -13.24 17.38
CA ASN A 581 13.65 -13.04 18.51
C ASN A 581 12.63 -14.19 18.63
N ALA A 582 12.16 -14.40 19.83
CA ALA A 582 11.12 -15.35 20.13
C ALA A 582 10.08 -14.71 21.05
N GLN A 583 8.84 -15.15 20.90
CA GLN A 583 7.73 -14.69 21.71
C GLN A 583 6.90 -15.89 22.12
N LEU A 584 6.43 -15.88 23.37
CA LEU A 584 5.51 -16.87 23.95
C LEU A 584 4.30 -16.12 24.47
N GLY A 585 3.10 -16.46 24.02
CA GLY A 585 1.85 -15.88 24.45
C GLY A 585 0.95 -16.89 25.13
N ILE A 586 0.28 -16.50 26.21
CA ILE A 586 -0.76 -17.26 26.87
C ILE A 586 -1.99 -16.36 26.95
N GLY A 587 -3.13 -16.83 26.41
CA GLY A 587 -4.33 -16.03 26.31
C GLY A 587 -5.57 -16.78 26.77
N ALA A 588 -6.57 -16.01 27.18
CA ALA A 588 -7.91 -16.48 27.48
C ALA A 588 -8.95 -15.53 26.88
N VAL A 589 -10.08 -16.08 26.48
CA VAL A 589 -11.23 -15.32 25.97
C VAL A 589 -12.50 -15.86 26.62
N ALA A 590 -13.39 -14.95 26.99
CA ALA A 590 -14.73 -15.26 27.41
C ALA A 590 -15.72 -14.44 26.61
N GLY A 591 -16.71 -15.07 26.04
CA GLY A 591 -17.80 -14.43 25.32
C GLY A 591 -19.12 -14.93 25.89
N TYR A 592 -20.07 -14.03 26.05
CA TYR A 592 -21.41 -14.37 26.52
C TYR A 592 -22.43 -13.57 25.75
N THR A 593 -23.36 -14.27 25.11
CA THR A 593 -24.50 -13.65 24.40
C THR A 593 -25.80 -14.05 25.09
N PHE A 594 -26.58 -13.06 25.46
CA PHE A 594 -27.91 -13.29 26.05
C PHE A 594 -29.00 -12.96 25.04
N ASN A 595 -29.81 -13.97 24.71
CA ASN A 595 -30.97 -13.89 23.81
C ASN A 595 -30.67 -13.24 22.45
N GLU A 596 -29.44 -13.34 21.98
CA GLU A 596 -28.94 -12.65 20.78
C GLU A 596 -29.10 -11.11 20.83
N ILE A 597 -29.37 -10.54 22.01
CA ILE A 597 -29.62 -9.09 22.23
C ILE A 597 -28.41 -8.43 22.87
N TYR A 598 -27.83 -9.08 23.88
CA TYR A 598 -26.68 -8.54 24.62
C TYR A 598 -25.46 -9.42 24.44
N ASP A 599 -24.37 -8.82 24.03
CA ASP A 599 -23.09 -9.48 23.83
C ASP A 599 -22.08 -8.91 24.82
N PHE A 600 -21.33 -9.79 25.49
CA PHE A 600 -20.21 -9.43 26.36
C PHE A 600 -18.99 -10.21 25.91
N TYR A 601 -17.86 -9.51 25.85
CA TYR A 601 -16.60 -10.08 25.41
C TYR A 601 -15.47 -9.61 26.32
N LEU A 602 -14.64 -10.55 26.76
CA LEU A 602 -13.44 -10.28 27.55
C LEU A 602 -12.29 -11.10 26.99
N THR A 603 -11.16 -10.45 26.78
CA THR A 603 -9.90 -11.09 26.38
C THR A 603 -8.80 -10.69 27.32
N TYR A 604 -7.96 -11.62 27.69
CA TYR A 604 -6.71 -11.40 28.42
C TYR A 604 -5.60 -12.17 27.73
N LYS A 605 -4.42 -11.54 27.56
CA LYS A 605 -3.23 -12.16 27.01
C LYS A 605 -1.98 -11.65 27.70
N ALA A 606 -1.08 -12.56 28.04
CA ALA A 606 0.25 -12.29 28.53
C ALA A 606 1.25 -12.78 27.50
N ASP A 607 2.08 -11.87 26.97
CA ASP A 607 3.12 -12.15 25.98
C ASP A 607 4.49 -11.88 26.57
N ALA A 608 5.38 -12.85 26.51
CA ALA A 608 6.81 -12.72 26.80
C ALA A 608 7.58 -12.53 25.48
N SER A 609 8.49 -11.57 25.45
CA SER A 609 9.36 -11.31 24.30
C SER A 609 10.83 -11.38 24.70
N SER A 610 11.63 -12.09 23.89
CA SER A 610 13.08 -12.18 24.10
C SER A 610 13.83 -10.88 23.81
N ILE A 611 13.17 -9.91 23.15
CA ILE A 611 13.75 -8.59 22.85
C ILE A 611 13.94 -7.78 24.13
N LEU A 612 13.03 -7.94 25.10
CA LEU A 612 13.04 -7.17 26.33
C LEU A 612 13.92 -7.78 27.42
N PRO A 613 14.44 -6.98 28.35
CA PRO A 613 15.16 -7.47 29.52
C PRO A 613 14.35 -8.48 30.30
N ALA A 614 15.04 -9.38 31.03
CA ALA A 614 14.42 -10.53 31.68
C ALA A 614 13.26 -10.17 32.65
N ASP A 615 13.40 -9.08 33.37
CA ASP A 615 12.41 -8.56 34.32
C ASP A 615 11.26 -7.77 33.67
N LYS A 616 11.40 -7.42 32.37
CA LYS A 616 10.40 -6.65 31.57
C LYS A 616 9.76 -7.47 30.43
N ARG A 617 10.10 -8.76 30.31
CA ARG A 617 9.67 -9.60 29.15
C ARG A 617 8.17 -9.77 29.03
N TRP A 618 7.45 -9.86 30.15
CA TRP A 618 6.03 -10.11 30.17
C TRP A 618 5.22 -8.83 29.99
N ASN A 619 4.45 -8.77 28.91
CA ASN A 619 3.55 -7.70 28.58
C ASN A 619 2.11 -8.21 28.64
N ARG A 620 1.24 -7.47 29.28
CA ARG A 620 -0.17 -7.85 29.48
C ARG A 620 -1.04 -7.01 28.54
N ALA A 621 -1.87 -7.68 27.76
CA ALA A 621 -2.90 -7.11 26.94
C ALA A 621 -4.25 -7.59 27.45
N TRP A 622 -5.25 -6.74 27.44
CA TRP A 622 -6.61 -7.13 27.76
C TRP A 622 -7.59 -6.21 27.05
N ALA A 623 -8.79 -6.73 26.76
CA ALA A 623 -9.87 -5.92 26.21
C ALA A 623 -11.21 -6.46 26.66
N ALA A 624 -12.15 -5.55 26.89
CA ALA A 624 -13.54 -5.85 27.16
C ALA A 624 -14.42 -5.12 26.16
N GLY A 625 -15.49 -5.78 25.74
CA GLY A 625 -16.47 -5.20 24.80
C GLY A 625 -17.87 -5.61 25.16
N ILE A 626 -18.82 -4.72 24.83
CA ILE A 626 -20.24 -4.94 24.98
C ILE A 626 -20.93 -4.63 23.65
N GLY A 627 -21.95 -5.43 23.31
CA GLY A 627 -22.82 -5.24 22.17
C GLY A 627 -24.27 -5.26 22.60
N TRP A 628 -25.07 -4.45 21.93
CA TRP A 628 -26.53 -4.41 22.13
C TRP A 628 -27.24 -4.38 20.79
N THR A 629 -28.07 -5.39 20.53
CA THR A 629 -28.81 -5.59 19.28
C THR A 629 -30.33 -5.46 19.56
N PRO A 630 -30.85 -4.24 19.69
CA PRO A 630 -32.26 -4.04 20.06
C PRO A 630 -33.28 -4.57 19.05
N THR A 631 -32.88 -4.72 17.78
CA THR A 631 -33.74 -5.30 16.74
C THR A 631 -34.11 -6.76 16.98
N ASN A 632 -33.42 -7.42 17.89
CA ASN A 632 -33.76 -8.80 18.29
C ASN A 632 -34.81 -8.91 19.41
N TYR A 633 -35.22 -7.78 20.01
CA TYR A 633 -36.40 -7.78 20.90
C TYR A 633 -37.65 -8.17 20.13
N GLY A 634 -38.53 -8.94 20.77
CA GLY A 634 -39.75 -9.44 20.14
C GLY A 634 -40.65 -8.38 19.51
N TRP A 635 -40.68 -7.17 20.05
CA TRP A 635 -41.48 -6.05 19.53
C TRP A 635 -40.83 -5.30 18.36
N LEU A 636 -39.50 -5.44 18.13
CA LEU A 636 -38.77 -4.92 16.99
C LEU A 636 -38.40 -5.99 15.95
N LYS A 637 -38.45 -7.25 16.35
CA LYS A 637 -38.08 -8.38 15.48
C LYS A 637 -39.01 -8.42 14.26
N GLY A 638 -38.40 -8.36 13.07
CA GLY A 638 -39.15 -8.34 11.82
C GLY A 638 -39.64 -6.95 11.37
N ASN A 639 -39.17 -5.86 12.01
CA ASN A 639 -39.44 -4.51 11.53
C ASN A 639 -38.92 -4.33 10.10
N LYS A 640 -39.79 -3.85 9.21
CA LYS A 640 -39.45 -3.71 7.78
C LYS A 640 -38.58 -2.52 7.48
N THR A 641 -38.61 -1.49 8.35
CA THR A 641 -37.81 -0.25 8.16
C THR A 641 -36.45 -0.39 8.81
N LEU A 642 -36.39 -0.66 10.11
CA LEU A 642 -35.14 -0.87 10.86
C LEU A 642 -34.91 -2.38 10.98
N THR A 643 -34.17 -2.94 10.05
CA THR A 643 -34.00 -4.40 9.96
C THR A 643 -32.89 -4.94 10.83
N HIS A 644 -31.88 -4.10 11.10
CA HIS A 644 -30.80 -4.41 12.02
C HIS A 644 -30.28 -3.12 12.70
N LEU A 645 -30.07 -3.21 14.00
CA LEU A 645 -29.38 -2.17 14.78
C LEU A 645 -28.50 -2.85 15.82
N ASN A 646 -27.23 -2.55 15.79
CA ASN A 646 -26.26 -2.99 16.77
C ASN A 646 -25.46 -1.79 17.29
N LEU A 647 -25.42 -1.61 18.58
CA LEU A 647 -24.61 -0.66 19.31
C LEU A 647 -23.51 -1.42 20.03
N LYS A 648 -22.28 -0.99 19.91
CA LYS A 648 -21.15 -1.66 20.52
C LYS A 648 -20.17 -0.66 21.15
N ALA A 649 -19.55 -1.05 22.23
CA ALA A 649 -18.49 -0.30 22.86
C ALA A 649 -17.39 -1.26 23.32
N SER A 650 -16.15 -0.88 23.16
CA SER A 650 -15.02 -1.65 23.63
C SER A 650 -13.91 -0.76 24.22
N TYR A 651 -13.21 -1.30 25.19
CA TYR A 651 -12.01 -0.71 25.74
C TYR A 651 -10.96 -1.78 25.92
N GLY A 652 -9.70 -1.44 25.62
CA GLY A 652 -8.62 -2.39 25.80
C GLY A 652 -7.24 -1.75 25.79
N VAL A 653 -6.28 -2.54 26.25
CA VAL A 653 -4.86 -2.20 26.32
C VAL A 653 -4.08 -3.27 25.54
N THR A 654 -3.29 -2.82 24.58
CA THR A 654 -2.38 -3.68 23.81
C THR A 654 -0.96 -3.13 23.92
N ALA A 655 0.04 -3.97 23.67
CA ALA A 655 1.45 -3.57 23.70
C ALA A 655 2.03 -3.56 22.27
N ASN A 656 3.06 -2.74 22.03
CA ASN A 656 3.75 -2.64 20.74
C ASN A 656 5.27 -2.74 20.92
N LEU A 657 5.88 -3.70 20.22
CA LEU A 657 7.33 -3.88 20.11
C LEU A 657 7.83 -3.87 18.66
N SER A 658 6.98 -3.61 17.68
CA SER A 658 7.37 -3.60 16.27
C SER A 658 8.52 -2.62 16.01
N GLY A 659 9.56 -3.03 15.29
CA GLY A 659 10.73 -2.20 15.00
C GLY A 659 11.66 -1.96 16.21
N VAL A 660 11.57 -2.79 17.26
CA VAL A 660 12.54 -2.87 18.36
C VAL A 660 13.39 -4.10 18.17
N SER A 661 14.70 -3.95 18.25
CA SER A 661 15.66 -5.06 18.13
C SER A 661 16.33 -5.37 19.48
N VAL A 662 16.95 -6.51 19.57
CA VAL A 662 17.72 -6.93 20.76
C VAL A 662 18.86 -5.96 21.07
N SER A 663 19.47 -5.33 20.04
CA SER A 663 20.53 -4.33 20.20
C SER A 663 20.10 -3.09 20.99
N ASN A 664 18.80 -2.83 21.11
CA ASN A 664 18.30 -1.70 21.92
C ASN A 664 18.33 -2.01 23.43
N THR A 665 18.40 -3.27 23.80
CA THR A 665 18.39 -3.75 25.20
C THR A 665 19.69 -4.41 25.64
N VAL A 666 20.53 -4.81 24.68
CA VAL A 666 21.85 -5.41 24.89
C VAL A 666 22.87 -4.61 24.08
N GLY A 667 23.99 -4.24 24.70
CA GLY A 667 25.03 -3.47 24.03
C GLY A 667 25.60 -4.21 22.82
N THR A 668 25.80 -3.47 21.74
CA THR A 668 26.50 -3.95 20.53
C THR A 668 27.90 -3.37 20.50
N PHE A 669 28.85 -4.21 20.15
CA PHE A 669 30.25 -3.86 20.10
C PHE A 669 30.80 -4.06 18.68
N SER A 670 31.75 -3.24 18.30
CA SER A 670 32.55 -3.46 17.09
C SER A 670 34.02 -3.45 17.41
N PHE A 671 34.80 -4.17 16.62
CA PHE A 671 36.24 -4.05 16.67
C PHE A 671 36.68 -2.73 16.04
N SER A 672 37.52 -1.98 16.74
CA SER A 672 38.14 -0.78 16.17
C SER A 672 39.04 -1.13 14.99
N GLU A 673 39.07 -0.26 13.99
CA GLU A 673 40.05 -0.36 12.90
C GLU A 673 41.48 -0.10 13.37
N GLN A 674 41.62 0.67 14.45
CA GLN A 674 42.90 0.96 15.05
C GLN A 674 43.33 -0.18 15.99
N ALA A 675 44.43 -0.80 15.69
CA ALA A 675 45.04 -1.78 16.56
C ALA A 675 45.95 -1.09 17.56
N TYR A 676 45.86 -1.50 18.83
CA TYR A 676 46.90 -1.21 19.83
C TYR A 676 47.86 -2.39 19.77
N GLU A 677 49.06 -2.16 19.23
CA GLU A 677 50.02 -3.22 18.89
C GLU A 677 49.42 -4.28 17.96
N THR A 678 49.27 -5.52 18.43
CA THR A 678 48.69 -6.64 17.68
C THR A 678 47.21 -6.89 18.01
N SER A 679 46.64 -6.15 18.95
CA SER A 679 45.28 -6.36 19.46
C SER A 679 44.29 -5.30 18.96
N ARG A 680 43.16 -5.75 18.44
CA ARG A 680 42.08 -4.84 18.09
C ARG A 680 41.27 -4.46 19.32
N SER A 681 41.05 -3.20 19.56
CA SER A 681 40.20 -2.74 20.63
C SER A 681 38.74 -3.01 20.31
N LEU A 682 37.95 -3.27 21.34
CA LEU A 682 36.51 -3.44 21.26
C LEU A 682 35.83 -2.14 21.68
N SER A 683 35.07 -1.53 20.79
CA SER A 683 34.34 -0.31 21.07
C SER A 683 32.83 -0.59 21.15
N LEU A 684 32.17 0.01 22.13
CA LEU A 684 30.70 -0.03 22.22
C LEU A 684 30.13 0.80 21.07
N LEU A 685 29.32 0.17 20.23
CA LEU A 685 28.78 0.79 19.01
C LEU A 685 27.53 1.61 19.29
N SER A 686 26.70 1.18 20.23
CA SER A 686 25.48 1.88 20.65
C SER A 686 25.19 1.66 22.12
N LEU A 687 24.67 2.70 22.76
CA LEU A 687 24.14 2.56 24.12
C LEU A 687 22.85 1.72 24.09
N TYR A 688 22.68 0.93 25.12
CA TYR A 688 21.52 0.11 25.35
C TYR A 688 20.76 0.54 26.59
N ASN A 689 19.46 0.24 26.62
CA ASN A 689 18.58 0.61 27.73
C ASN A 689 18.01 -0.64 28.39
N LYS A 690 18.44 -0.92 29.61
CA LYS A 690 17.94 -2.04 30.42
C LYS A 690 16.53 -1.85 30.94
N ASP A 691 16.02 -0.61 30.94
CA ASP A 691 14.68 -0.27 31.44
C ASP A 691 13.64 -0.17 30.33
N LEU A 692 14.01 -0.58 29.11
CA LEU A 692 13.13 -0.51 27.94
C LEU A 692 11.90 -1.40 28.16
N LYS A 693 10.72 -0.83 27.85
CA LYS A 693 9.41 -1.48 27.91
C LYS A 693 8.72 -1.40 26.58
N ALA A 694 7.72 -2.25 26.38
CA ALA A 694 6.82 -2.10 25.23
C ALA A 694 5.99 -0.81 25.35
N GLU A 695 5.71 -0.19 24.19
CA GLU A 695 4.72 0.89 24.10
C GLU A 695 3.35 0.32 24.47
N GLN A 696 2.49 1.09 25.16
CA GLN A 696 1.15 0.68 25.53
C GLN A 696 0.10 1.46 24.76
N ASN A 697 -0.74 0.79 24.00
CA ASN A 697 -1.89 1.37 23.29
C ASN A 697 -3.16 1.11 24.10
N LYS A 698 -3.77 2.20 24.61
CA LYS A 698 -5.07 2.20 25.25
C LYS A 698 -6.09 2.71 24.23
N ALA A 699 -7.07 1.89 23.88
CA ALA A 699 -8.06 2.22 22.87
C ALA A 699 -9.47 2.11 23.43
N THR A 700 -10.28 3.12 23.13
CA THR A 700 -11.73 3.16 23.36
C THR A 700 -12.39 3.23 22.00
N ASP A 701 -13.37 2.37 21.76
CA ASP A 701 -14.15 2.32 20.53
C ASP A 701 -15.63 2.30 20.84
N ILE A 702 -16.41 3.07 20.07
CA ILE A 702 -17.88 3.10 20.12
C ILE A 702 -18.38 2.96 18.70
N GLY A 703 -19.21 1.95 18.44
CA GLY A 703 -19.71 1.63 17.11
C GLY A 703 -21.23 1.55 17.06
N LEU A 704 -21.78 2.00 15.95
CA LEU A 704 -23.17 1.86 15.55
C LEU A 704 -23.20 1.17 14.17
N SER A 705 -23.90 0.04 14.09
CA SER A 705 -24.22 -0.62 12.81
C SER A 705 -25.72 -0.66 12.64
N MET A 706 -26.22 -0.14 11.54
CA MET A 706 -27.65 -0.01 11.26
C MET A 706 -27.97 -0.48 9.84
N GLU A 707 -29.02 -1.26 9.67
CA GLU A 707 -29.56 -1.61 8.35
C GLU A 707 -31.02 -1.17 8.24
N LEU A 708 -31.33 -0.46 7.17
CA LEU A 708 -32.67 0.04 6.86
C LEU A 708 -33.21 -0.66 5.61
N TRP A 709 -34.47 -1.08 5.67
CA TRP A 709 -35.24 -1.73 4.57
C TRP A 709 -34.54 -2.96 3.96
N LYS A 710 -33.55 -3.55 4.63
CA LYS A 710 -32.62 -4.56 4.08
C LYS A 710 -31.86 -4.07 2.85
N ARG A 711 -31.72 -2.78 2.66
CA ARG A 711 -31.12 -2.16 1.47
C ARG A 711 -30.00 -1.18 1.77
N ILE A 712 -30.07 -0.47 2.88
CA ILE A 712 -29.08 0.55 3.24
C ILE A 712 -28.43 0.12 4.54
N SER A 713 -27.16 -0.15 4.52
CA SER A 713 -26.34 -0.35 5.71
C SER A 713 -25.49 0.88 6.00
N PHE A 714 -25.43 1.25 7.25
CA PHE A 714 -24.74 2.41 7.77
C PHE A 714 -23.94 2.01 9.00
N ASP A 715 -22.64 2.18 8.96
CA ASP A 715 -21.71 1.89 10.03
C ASP A 715 -21.00 3.15 10.47
N VAL A 716 -21.02 3.47 11.75
CA VAL A 716 -20.27 4.60 12.33
C VAL A 716 -19.43 4.09 13.48
N ASN A 717 -18.15 4.38 13.47
CA ASN A 717 -17.24 4.03 14.55
C ASN A 717 -16.49 5.27 15.00
N TRP A 718 -16.62 5.62 16.27
CA TRP A 718 -15.77 6.60 16.95
C TRP A 718 -14.70 5.87 17.72
N TYR A 719 -13.45 6.38 17.68
CA TYR A 719 -12.34 5.82 18.42
C TYR A 719 -11.46 6.87 19.05
N ASN A 720 -10.82 6.49 20.15
CA ASN A 720 -9.75 7.23 20.79
C ASN A 720 -8.66 6.26 21.22
N ARG A 721 -7.51 6.33 20.56
CA ARG A 721 -6.33 5.51 20.83
C ARG A 721 -5.24 6.39 21.42
N ARG A 722 -4.74 6.03 22.57
CA ARG A 722 -3.64 6.71 23.27
C ARG A 722 -2.48 5.73 23.42
N THR A 723 -1.34 6.05 22.81
CA THR A 723 -0.08 5.32 23.01
C THR A 723 0.71 5.99 24.11
N GLU A 724 0.92 5.30 25.18
CA GLU A 724 1.76 5.71 26.32
C GLU A 724 3.10 4.99 26.23
N GLN A 725 4.12 5.57 26.89
CA GLN A 725 5.48 5.02 26.88
C GLN A 725 6.04 4.86 25.46
N ALA A 726 5.72 5.79 24.55
CA ALA A 726 6.21 5.77 23.19
C ALA A 726 7.73 5.79 23.14
N LEU A 727 8.29 4.94 22.28
CA LEU A 727 9.73 4.77 22.15
C LEU A 727 10.33 5.81 21.22
N LEU A 728 11.35 6.51 21.69
CA LEU A 728 12.11 7.50 20.92
C LEU A 728 13.59 7.38 21.17
N ASP A 729 14.37 7.70 20.16
CA ASP A 729 15.81 7.93 20.27
C ASP A 729 16.01 9.37 20.76
N VAL A 730 16.38 9.53 22.01
CA VAL A 730 16.50 10.83 22.69
C VAL A 730 17.93 11.30 22.65
N PRO A 731 18.20 12.54 22.25
CA PRO A 731 19.55 13.12 22.37
C PRO A 731 20.07 13.03 23.79
N ILE A 732 21.32 12.67 23.92
CA ILE A 732 22.04 12.62 25.19
C ILE A 732 23.34 13.42 25.09
N PRO A 733 23.91 13.88 26.21
CA PRO A 733 25.15 14.66 26.19
C PRO A 733 26.26 13.95 25.43
N THR A 734 26.92 14.63 24.54
CA THR A 734 28.03 14.11 23.73
C THR A 734 29.22 13.62 24.55
N SER A 735 29.36 14.07 25.80
CA SER A 735 30.33 13.57 26.79
C SER A 735 30.18 12.07 27.09
N THR A 736 29.03 11.47 26.75
CA THR A 736 28.81 10.02 26.87
C THR A 736 29.47 9.23 25.73
N GLY A 737 29.96 9.90 24.69
CA GLY A 737 30.47 9.29 23.44
C GLY A 737 29.37 8.86 22.47
N PHE A 738 28.11 9.15 22.75
CA PHE A 738 26.95 8.78 21.93
C PHE A 738 26.02 9.96 21.70
N SER A 739 25.29 9.92 20.60
CA SER A 739 24.34 11.01 20.25
C SER A 739 22.94 10.77 20.80
N THR A 740 22.51 9.51 20.91
CA THR A 740 21.12 9.17 21.30
C THR A 740 21.04 7.91 22.18
N LEU A 741 19.97 7.85 22.94
CA LEU A 741 19.57 6.66 23.70
C LEU A 741 18.07 6.40 23.52
N LYS A 742 17.68 5.17 23.23
CA LYS A 742 16.26 4.78 23.12
C LYS A 742 15.58 4.74 24.49
N ARG A 743 14.49 5.51 24.65
CA ARG A 743 13.73 5.64 25.90
C ARG A 743 12.22 5.61 25.66
N ASN A 744 11.47 5.21 26.68
CA ASN A 744 10.01 5.27 26.73
C ASN A 744 9.56 6.62 27.28
N ILE A 745 9.28 7.62 26.45
CA ILE A 745 9.10 9.01 26.91
C ILE A 745 7.89 9.75 26.36
N GLY A 746 7.27 9.29 25.29
CA GLY A 746 6.22 10.04 24.62
C GLY A 746 4.81 9.54 24.92
N VAL A 747 3.84 10.42 24.71
CA VAL A 747 2.42 10.06 24.65
C VAL A 747 1.84 10.58 23.35
N LEU A 748 1.30 9.70 22.53
CA LEU A 748 0.67 9.99 21.25
C LEU A 748 -0.82 9.64 21.30
N GLN A 749 -1.67 10.47 20.71
CA GLN A 749 -3.09 10.21 20.60
C GLN A 749 -3.53 10.22 19.13
N ASN A 750 -4.37 9.26 18.77
CA ASN A 750 -5.18 9.27 17.55
C ASN A 750 -6.65 9.17 17.95
N ARG A 751 -7.44 10.12 17.52
CA ARG A 751 -8.90 10.07 17.70
C ARG A 751 -9.60 10.37 16.39
N GLY A 752 -10.74 9.72 16.17
CA GLY A 752 -11.41 9.92 14.91
C GLY A 752 -12.77 9.27 14.80
N ILE A 753 -13.33 9.43 13.61
CA ILE A 753 -14.62 8.88 13.23
C ILE A 753 -14.48 8.20 11.87
N GLU A 754 -15.02 7.01 11.77
CA GLU A 754 -15.12 6.25 10.55
C GLU A 754 -16.60 6.06 10.21
N VAL A 755 -16.98 6.31 8.95
CA VAL A 755 -18.35 6.15 8.46
C VAL A 755 -18.32 5.28 7.20
N GLY A 756 -19.13 4.24 7.18
CA GLY A 756 -19.39 3.38 6.03
C GLY A 756 -20.84 3.43 5.64
N LEU A 757 -21.13 3.59 4.37
CA LEU A 757 -22.47 3.56 3.80
C LEU A 757 -22.49 2.62 2.61
N ASN A 758 -23.40 1.65 2.60
CA ASN A 758 -23.69 0.80 1.44
C ASN A 758 -25.18 0.78 1.17
N ALA A 759 -25.56 1.07 -0.06
CA ALA A 759 -26.94 1.15 -0.48
C ALA A 759 -27.22 0.29 -1.71
N ARG A 760 -28.19 -0.58 -1.63
CA ARG A 760 -28.77 -1.36 -2.74
C ARG A 760 -29.94 -0.56 -3.32
N ILE A 761 -29.67 0.31 -4.30
CA ILE A 761 -30.70 1.22 -4.86
C ILE A 761 -31.67 0.45 -5.75
N ILE A 762 -31.13 -0.37 -6.64
CA ILE A 762 -31.89 -1.25 -7.52
C ILE A 762 -31.38 -2.68 -7.27
N ASP A 763 -32.30 -3.59 -7.04
CA ASP A 763 -31.99 -4.99 -6.83
C ASP A 763 -33.08 -5.86 -7.49
N THR A 764 -33.00 -5.89 -8.83
CA THR A 764 -33.86 -6.75 -9.66
C THR A 764 -32.99 -7.79 -10.36
N TYR A 765 -33.64 -8.78 -10.99
CA TYR A 765 -32.91 -9.81 -11.72
C TYR A 765 -32.03 -9.25 -12.85
N ASP A 766 -32.60 -8.34 -13.65
CA ASP A 766 -31.87 -7.77 -14.80
C ASP A 766 -31.01 -6.57 -14.45
N CYS A 767 -31.32 -5.86 -13.37
CA CYS A 767 -30.64 -4.61 -13.01
C CYS A 767 -30.32 -4.55 -11.53
N ARG A 768 -29.07 -4.35 -11.20
CA ARG A 768 -28.59 -4.11 -9.84
C ARG A 768 -27.73 -2.85 -9.80
N LEU A 769 -28.07 -1.95 -8.89
CA LEU A 769 -27.29 -0.76 -8.64
C LEU A 769 -26.97 -0.69 -7.14
N ARG A 770 -25.67 -0.74 -6.84
CA ARG A 770 -25.15 -0.58 -5.48
C ARG A 770 -24.28 0.67 -5.42
N LEU A 771 -24.48 1.45 -4.40
CA LEU A 771 -23.65 2.61 -4.08
C LEU A 771 -22.97 2.37 -2.74
N GLY A 772 -21.70 2.71 -2.66
CA GLY A 772 -20.91 2.64 -1.44
C GLY A 772 -20.16 3.95 -1.23
N ALA A 773 -20.05 4.35 0.03
CA ALA A 773 -19.22 5.47 0.43
C ALA A 773 -18.55 5.14 1.76
N ASN A 774 -17.31 5.57 1.92
CA ASN A 774 -16.66 5.58 3.21
C ASN A 774 -15.94 6.91 3.45
N LEU A 775 -15.86 7.27 4.73
CA LEU A 775 -15.16 8.43 5.22
C LEU A 775 -14.40 8.05 6.48
N SER A 776 -13.18 8.47 6.58
CA SER A 776 -12.36 8.41 7.79
C SER A 776 -11.84 9.79 8.12
N TYR A 777 -12.04 10.20 9.35
CA TYR A 777 -11.38 11.35 9.97
C TYR A 777 -10.45 10.86 11.07
N ASN A 778 -9.19 11.28 11.07
CA ASN A 778 -8.22 10.96 12.11
C ASN A 778 -7.45 12.22 12.52
N GLU A 779 -7.52 12.59 13.77
CA GLU A 779 -6.69 13.61 14.39
C GLU A 779 -5.56 12.93 15.16
N ASN A 780 -4.33 13.24 14.78
CA ASN A 780 -3.12 12.77 15.46
C ASN A 780 -2.54 13.91 16.29
N LYS A 781 -2.14 13.64 17.54
CA LYS A 781 -1.60 14.65 18.44
C LYS A 781 -0.57 14.05 19.39
N VAL A 782 0.60 14.68 19.49
CA VAL A 782 1.58 14.43 20.55
C VAL A 782 1.08 15.09 21.83
N LEU A 783 0.77 14.30 22.86
CA LEU A 783 0.21 14.83 24.11
C LEU A 783 1.28 15.24 25.10
N SER A 784 2.40 14.52 25.13
CA SER A 784 3.53 14.88 25.98
C SER A 784 4.83 14.33 25.41
N LEU A 785 5.90 15.05 25.70
CA LEU A 785 7.29 14.68 25.51
C LEU A 785 7.99 14.83 26.86
N TYR A 786 8.97 14.01 27.14
CA TYR A 786 9.55 13.77 28.47
C TYR A 786 9.78 15.02 29.35
N TYR A 787 10.70 15.93 28.99
CA TYR A 787 11.00 17.13 29.77
C TYR A 787 10.82 18.44 28.99
N THR A 788 10.26 18.36 27.80
CA THR A 788 10.22 19.49 26.89
C THR A 788 8.93 19.49 26.08
N ASP A 789 8.46 20.66 25.72
CA ASP A 789 7.35 20.82 24.78
C ASP A 789 7.81 20.67 23.32
N LYS A 790 9.10 20.86 23.03
CA LYS A 790 9.68 20.70 21.70
C LYS A 790 10.91 19.80 21.79
N LEU A 791 10.88 18.67 21.08
CA LEU A 791 11.99 17.73 21.01
C LEU A 791 12.71 17.88 19.67
N TYR A 792 14.01 18.06 19.73
CA TYR A 792 14.92 18.09 18.58
C TYR A 792 15.78 16.82 18.62
N LEU A 793 15.57 15.90 17.66
CA LEU A 793 16.36 14.69 17.55
C LEU A 793 17.74 14.96 16.92
N ASP A 794 17.84 16.06 16.19
CA ASP A 794 19.09 16.62 15.69
C ASP A 794 19.30 17.98 16.35
N GLU A 795 20.36 18.10 17.13
CA GLU A 795 20.67 19.34 17.88
C GLU A 795 21.00 20.52 16.96
N GLN A 796 21.47 20.25 15.75
CA GLN A 796 21.76 21.29 14.74
C GLN A 796 20.51 21.74 13.99
N SER A 797 19.41 20.96 14.06
CA SER A 797 18.16 21.29 13.39
C SER A 797 17.48 22.49 14.05
N LEU A 798 17.03 23.43 13.25
CA LEU A 798 16.14 24.48 13.69
C LEU A 798 14.70 23.98 13.86
N MET A 799 14.29 22.94 13.12
CA MET A 799 12.93 22.39 13.17
C MET A 799 12.79 21.36 14.28
N PRO A 800 11.78 21.50 15.15
CA PRO A 800 11.50 20.45 16.13
C PRO A 800 11.08 19.17 15.41
N SER A 801 11.57 18.04 15.92
CA SER A 801 11.13 16.74 15.45
C SER A 801 9.72 16.42 15.90
N TYR A 802 9.38 16.85 17.12
CA TYR A 802 8.05 16.72 17.72
C TYR A 802 7.76 17.92 18.64
N GLU A 803 6.48 18.30 18.73
CA GLU A 803 5.99 19.37 19.62
C GLU A 803 4.70 18.93 20.30
N THR A 804 4.61 19.16 21.59
CA THR A 804 3.41 18.90 22.38
C THR A 804 2.21 19.68 21.84
N GLY A 805 1.07 19.00 21.71
CA GLY A 805 -0.16 19.59 21.17
C GLY A 805 -0.25 19.61 19.66
N LYS A 806 0.80 19.20 18.92
CA LYS A 806 0.84 19.17 17.45
C LYS A 806 0.79 17.73 16.91
N ALA A 807 0.54 17.60 15.61
CA ALA A 807 0.66 16.30 14.91
C ALA A 807 2.12 15.83 14.90
N TYR A 808 2.34 14.50 14.89
CA TYR A 808 3.68 13.92 14.90
C TYR A 808 4.51 14.24 13.64
N ASP A 809 3.86 14.59 12.54
CA ASP A 809 4.44 14.91 11.24
C ASP A 809 4.21 16.36 10.81
N MET A 810 4.20 17.25 11.80
CA MET A 810 4.04 18.69 11.59
C MET A 810 5.17 19.25 10.72
N ILE A 811 4.81 20.07 9.75
CA ILE A 811 5.74 20.82 8.94
C ILE A 811 5.98 22.16 9.66
N TYR A 812 7.24 22.43 9.97
CA TYR A 812 7.67 23.72 10.52
C TYR A 812 8.39 24.54 9.45
N GLY A 813 8.25 25.85 9.53
CA GLY A 813 8.91 26.75 8.60
C GLY A 813 8.67 28.21 8.95
N ALA A 814 9.28 29.12 8.19
CA ALA A 814 9.17 30.55 8.41
C ALA A 814 7.83 31.09 7.90
N HIS A 815 7.26 32.06 8.59
CA HIS A 815 6.09 32.78 8.09
C HIS A 815 6.56 33.85 7.08
N SER A 816 6.26 33.67 5.80
CA SER A 816 6.65 34.58 4.74
C SER A 816 5.74 35.81 4.68
N LEU A 817 6.32 36.99 4.74
CA LEU A 817 5.64 38.28 4.52
C LEU A 817 5.66 38.67 3.02
N GLY A 818 6.40 37.99 2.17
CA GLY A 818 6.52 38.32 0.77
C GLY A 818 7.96 38.61 0.34
N ILE A 819 8.12 39.53 -0.57
CA ILE A 819 9.42 39.93 -1.19
C ILE A 819 9.69 41.39 -0.85
N ASN A 820 10.89 41.67 -0.39
CA ASN A 820 11.35 43.05 -0.15
C ASN A 820 11.39 43.79 -1.50
N PRO A 821 10.69 44.95 -1.63
CA PRO A 821 10.60 45.67 -2.90
C PRO A 821 11.93 46.31 -3.34
N LEU A 822 12.89 46.48 -2.43
CA LEU A 822 14.21 47.06 -2.75
C LEU A 822 15.25 46.04 -3.13
N THR A 823 15.25 44.89 -2.44
CA THR A 823 16.29 43.87 -2.59
C THR A 823 15.86 42.66 -3.38
N GLY A 824 14.55 42.43 -3.50
CA GLY A 824 13.99 41.23 -4.08
C GLY A 824 14.12 39.96 -3.23
N TYR A 825 14.70 40.06 -2.03
CA TYR A 825 14.82 38.92 -1.10
C TYR A 825 13.50 38.62 -0.38
N PRO A 826 13.25 37.36 -0.05
CA PRO A 826 12.12 37.00 0.83
C PRO A 826 12.26 37.63 2.22
N VAL A 827 11.13 38.02 2.76
CA VAL A 827 10.99 38.56 4.12
C VAL A 827 10.17 37.63 4.97
N PHE A 828 10.61 37.38 6.18
CA PHE A 828 9.97 36.50 7.13
C PHE A 828 9.57 37.27 8.38
N LEU A 829 8.46 36.85 9.01
CA LEU A 829 8.02 37.34 10.30
C LEU A 829 8.67 36.50 11.40
N THR A 830 9.36 37.12 12.31
CA THR A 830 9.95 36.51 13.51
C THR A 830 8.89 36.31 14.61
N SER A 831 9.19 35.50 15.61
CA SER A 831 8.30 35.24 16.73
C SER A 831 7.97 36.48 17.60
N ASP A 832 8.86 37.47 17.61
CA ASP A 832 8.69 38.75 18.30
C ASP A 832 8.03 39.84 17.42
N GLY A 833 7.52 39.44 16.25
CA GLY A 833 6.75 40.33 15.37
C GLY A 833 7.59 41.26 14.49
N LYS A 834 8.91 41.07 14.43
CA LYS A 834 9.81 41.82 13.54
C LYS A 834 9.94 41.21 12.18
N GLU A 835 10.31 42.00 11.20
CA GLU A 835 10.67 41.56 9.87
C GLU A 835 12.13 41.14 9.84
N LYS A 836 12.40 40.01 9.16
CA LYS A 836 13.74 39.48 8.94
C LYS A 836 13.92 39.13 7.48
N GLN A 837 15.01 39.57 6.89
CA GLN A 837 15.32 39.18 5.50
C GLN A 837 15.94 37.77 5.45
N ALA A 838 15.82 37.08 4.31
CA ALA A 838 16.41 35.78 4.12
C ALA A 838 17.96 35.77 4.21
N THR A 839 18.60 36.91 4.10
CA THR A 839 20.06 37.08 4.32
C THR A 839 20.49 36.98 5.78
N GLU A 840 19.53 37.04 6.70
CA GLU A 840 19.76 36.94 8.13
C GLU A 840 19.48 35.51 8.61
N PRO A 841 20.29 34.93 9.54
CA PRO A 841 20.08 33.56 10.00
C PRO A 841 18.75 33.42 10.75
N LEU A 842 17.96 32.43 10.38
CA LEU A 842 16.76 32.03 11.14
C LEU A 842 17.17 31.34 12.45
N THR A 843 16.34 31.47 13.44
CA THR A 843 16.48 30.79 14.73
C THR A 843 15.32 29.81 14.96
N ARG A 844 15.43 28.94 15.95
CA ARG A 844 14.37 27.99 16.34
C ARG A 844 13.05 28.69 16.65
N ASN A 845 13.11 29.90 17.18
CA ASN A 845 11.94 30.68 17.55
C ASN A 845 11.24 31.33 16.35
N ASP A 846 11.92 31.49 15.22
CA ASP A 846 11.36 32.09 14.01
C ASP A 846 10.48 31.09 13.22
N LEU A 847 10.50 29.81 13.61
CA LEU A 847 9.75 28.77 12.91
C LEU A 847 8.38 28.54 13.53
N VAL A 848 7.36 28.54 12.69
CA VAL A 848 5.96 28.28 13.02
C VAL A 848 5.45 26.99 12.38
N SER A 849 4.38 26.43 12.90
CA SER A 849 3.72 25.27 12.30
C SER A 849 2.92 25.67 11.05
N LEU A 850 3.22 25.07 9.90
CA LEU A 850 2.59 25.35 8.61
C LEU A 850 1.50 24.34 8.22
N GLY A 851 1.32 23.29 9.00
CA GLY A 851 0.38 22.19 8.78
C GLY A 851 1.07 20.84 8.91
N HIS A 852 0.36 19.77 8.68
CA HIS A 852 0.88 18.39 8.81
C HIS A 852 0.82 17.63 7.49
N LEU A 853 1.73 16.66 7.32
CA LEU A 853 1.87 15.87 6.10
C LEU A 853 0.71 14.89 5.94
N THR A 854 0.34 14.15 7.00
CA THR A 854 -0.73 13.16 6.93
C THR A 854 -2.08 13.81 6.85
N PRO A 855 -2.86 13.58 5.79
CA PRO A 855 -4.20 14.15 5.66
C PRO A 855 -5.16 13.59 6.71
N PRO A 856 -5.96 14.43 7.40
CA PRO A 856 -6.90 13.96 8.41
C PRO A 856 -8.15 13.30 7.81
N TYR A 857 -8.54 13.66 6.59
CA TYR A 857 -9.71 13.11 5.94
C TYR A 857 -9.30 12.22 4.76
N SER A 858 -9.85 11.02 4.71
CA SER A 858 -9.73 10.13 3.55
C SER A 858 -10.99 9.29 3.38
N GLY A 859 -11.26 8.87 2.15
CA GLY A 859 -12.40 8.02 1.90
C GLY A 859 -12.56 7.64 0.44
N SER A 860 -13.63 6.90 0.16
CA SER A 860 -13.96 6.48 -1.20
C SER A 860 -15.44 6.61 -1.49
N LEU A 861 -15.74 6.81 -2.77
CA LEU A 861 -17.07 6.73 -3.34
C LEU A 861 -17.04 5.67 -4.43
N ASN A 862 -18.02 4.78 -4.43
CA ASN A 862 -18.04 3.68 -5.39
C ASN A 862 -19.47 3.38 -5.85
N ALA A 863 -19.60 2.98 -7.10
CA ALA A 863 -20.84 2.52 -7.67
C ALA A 863 -20.59 1.25 -8.49
N SER A 864 -21.43 0.25 -8.28
CA SER A 864 -21.45 -1.00 -9.02
C SER A 864 -22.82 -1.15 -9.68
N TRP A 865 -22.83 -1.20 -11.00
CA TRP A 865 -24.04 -1.37 -11.80
C TRP A 865 -23.95 -2.63 -12.64
N SER A 866 -24.88 -3.54 -12.45
CA SER A 866 -25.01 -4.73 -13.28
C SER A 866 -26.33 -4.64 -14.05
N TYR A 867 -26.26 -4.75 -15.36
CA TYR A 867 -27.44 -4.81 -16.23
C TYR A 867 -27.32 -6.00 -17.17
N ARG A 868 -28.17 -7.00 -16.97
CA ARG A 868 -28.14 -8.28 -17.71
C ARG A 868 -26.74 -8.89 -17.72
N SER A 869 -26.07 -8.87 -18.86
CA SER A 869 -24.71 -9.43 -19.05
C SER A 869 -23.60 -8.43 -18.84
N PHE A 870 -23.89 -7.16 -18.57
CA PHE A 870 -22.90 -6.12 -18.36
C PHE A 870 -22.72 -5.84 -16.87
N ASP A 871 -21.48 -5.71 -16.45
CA ASP A 871 -21.09 -5.24 -15.13
C ASP A 871 -20.20 -4.01 -15.30
N PHE A 872 -20.57 -2.92 -14.62
CA PHE A 872 -19.84 -1.67 -14.58
C PHE A 872 -19.54 -1.30 -13.15
N ASP A 873 -18.26 -1.09 -12.84
CA ASP A 873 -17.79 -0.69 -11.52
C ASP A 873 -16.93 0.57 -11.62
N ILE A 874 -17.21 1.58 -10.80
CA ILE A 874 -16.44 2.82 -10.71
C ILE A 874 -16.12 3.13 -9.25
N SER A 875 -14.88 3.57 -8.99
CA SER A 875 -14.44 3.95 -7.66
C SER A 875 -13.62 5.23 -7.69
N PHE A 876 -13.93 6.12 -6.76
CA PHE A 876 -13.15 7.30 -6.47
C PHE A 876 -12.52 7.18 -5.09
N TYR A 877 -11.33 7.73 -4.95
CA TYR A 877 -10.64 7.87 -3.68
C TYR A 877 -10.30 9.35 -3.46
N TYR A 878 -10.56 9.86 -2.26
CA TYR A 878 -10.29 11.25 -1.93
C TYR A 878 -9.51 11.39 -0.64
N VAL A 879 -8.70 12.44 -0.59
CA VAL A 879 -7.85 12.80 0.54
C VAL A 879 -7.86 14.31 0.70
N LEU A 880 -8.11 14.79 1.94
CA LEU A 880 -8.25 16.21 2.21
C LEU A 880 -7.55 16.63 3.52
N GLY A 881 -7.03 17.85 3.53
CA GLY A 881 -6.46 18.51 4.72
C GLY A 881 -4.97 18.29 4.92
N GLY A 882 -4.30 17.51 4.08
CA GLY A 882 -2.85 17.36 4.11
C GLY A 882 -2.11 18.55 3.51
N LYS A 883 -0.88 18.72 3.94
CA LYS A 883 0.05 19.72 3.42
C LYS A 883 1.29 19.02 2.88
N GLN A 884 1.89 19.61 1.86
CA GLN A 884 3.19 19.17 1.34
C GLN A 884 4.03 20.38 0.96
N ARG A 885 5.35 20.20 1.02
CA ARG A 885 6.31 21.18 0.54
C ARG A 885 6.38 21.13 -0.97
N PHE A 886 6.32 22.29 -1.63
CA PHE A 886 6.65 22.42 -3.04
C PHE A 886 8.16 22.32 -3.24
N ASN A 887 8.56 21.66 -4.29
CA ASN A 887 9.97 21.48 -4.63
C ASN A 887 10.46 22.61 -5.50
N TYR A 888 11.00 23.68 -4.88
CA TYR A 888 11.53 24.86 -5.57
C TYR A 888 12.87 24.63 -6.27
N GLN A 889 13.44 23.44 -6.20
CA GLN A 889 14.75 23.15 -6.85
C GLN A 889 14.78 23.37 -8.37
N TYR A 890 13.62 23.53 -9.00
CA TYR A 890 13.49 23.78 -10.44
C TYR A 890 13.34 25.27 -10.79
N VAL A 891 13.31 26.15 -9.79
CA VAL A 891 13.44 27.60 -9.96
C VAL A 891 14.93 27.92 -9.95
N ARG A 892 15.45 28.52 -11.05
CA ARG A 892 16.88 28.71 -11.22
C ARG A 892 17.32 30.11 -10.83
N ASN A 893 18.50 30.16 -10.24
CA ASN A 893 19.29 31.35 -9.98
C ASN A 893 20.51 31.37 -10.91
N ARG A 894 21.42 32.34 -10.71
CA ARG A 894 22.63 32.46 -11.49
C ARG A 894 23.54 31.21 -11.43
N ASP A 895 23.71 30.62 -10.25
CA ASP A 895 24.68 29.53 -10.02
C ASP A 895 24.26 28.22 -10.64
N ASN A 896 22.94 27.94 -10.65
CA ASN A 896 22.36 26.72 -11.22
C ASN A 896 21.62 26.95 -12.56
N ALA A 897 21.95 28.09 -13.24
CA ALA A 897 21.35 28.48 -14.53
C ALA A 897 21.55 27.46 -15.66
N HIS A 898 22.52 26.56 -15.55
CA HIS A 898 22.81 25.52 -16.55
C HIS A 898 21.75 24.41 -16.60
N TYR A 899 20.89 24.26 -15.59
CA TYR A 899 19.77 23.34 -15.62
C TYR A 899 18.51 24.01 -16.16
N ASN A 900 17.59 23.22 -16.71
CA ASN A 900 16.29 23.72 -17.14
C ASN A 900 15.49 24.31 -15.96
N ALA A 901 14.49 25.11 -16.25
CA ALA A 901 13.70 25.86 -15.29
C ALA A 901 12.19 25.68 -15.51
N VAL A 902 11.40 26.05 -14.50
CA VAL A 902 9.93 26.04 -14.60
C VAL A 902 9.45 27.06 -15.63
N ALA A 903 8.55 26.64 -16.52
CA ALA A 903 7.98 27.50 -17.55
C ALA A 903 7.39 28.80 -16.98
N GLY A 904 7.69 29.92 -17.62
CA GLY A 904 7.24 31.25 -17.20
C GLY A 904 7.95 31.79 -15.95
N GLN A 905 9.03 31.20 -15.48
CA GLN A 905 9.78 31.72 -14.31
C GLN A 905 10.20 33.17 -14.53
N THR A 906 10.69 33.55 -15.70
CA THR A 906 11.11 34.94 -16.03
C THR A 906 10.01 35.96 -15.78
N LYS A 907 8.75 35.61 -16.06
CA LYS A 907 7.60 36.49 -15.84
C LYS A 907 7.10 36.51 -14.40
N ARG A 908 7.47 35.50 -13.61
CA ARG A 908 6.96 35.27 -12.24
C ARG A 908 7.99 35.52 -11.16
N MET A 909 9.20 35.95 -11.50
CA MET A 909 10.27 36.29 -10.56
C MET A 909 10.43 37.82 -10.42
N TRP A 910 10.93 38.20 -9.27
CA TRP A 910 11.30 39.59 -9.02
C TRP A 910 12.59 39.96 -9.76
N LEU A 911 12.53 40.95 -10.65
CA LEU A 911 13.68 41.48 -11.40
C LEU A 911 13.96 42.94 -11.07
N LYS A 912 12.97 43.70 -10.63
CA LYS A 912 13.08 45.12 -10.34
C LYS A 912 12.03 45.53 -9.33
N ARG A 913 12.20 46.73 -8.74
CA ARG A 913 11.20 47.37 -7.89
C ARG A 913 9.86 47.46 -8.62
N GLY A 914 8.77 47.07 -7.91
CA GLY A 914 7.43 46.89 -8.47
C GLY A 914 7.06 45.42 -8.75
N ASP A 915 8.02 44.48 -8.60
CA ASP A 915 7.81 43.06 -8.81
C ASP A 915 7.58 42.28 -7.48
N GLU A 916 7.40 42.94 -6.36
CA GLU A 916 7.26 42.32 -5.02
C GLU A 916 6.05 41.39 -4.87
N ASN A 917 5.06 41.51 -5.75
CA ASN A 917 3.90 40.62 -5.83
C ASN A 917 4.11 39.36 -6.66
N LYS A 918 5.32 39.20 -7.25
CA LYS A 918 5.67 38.02 -8.05
C LYS A 918 5.75 36.75 -7.16
N GLU A 919 5.65 35.61 -7.81
CA GLU A 919 5.69 34.29 -7.12
C GLU A 919 7.08 33.97 -6.58
N TYR A 920 8.11 34.28 -7.36
CA TYR A 920 9.49 33.97 -7.03
C TYR A 920 10.26 35.25 -6.69
N TRP A 921 11.18 35.15 -5.73
CA TRP A 921 12.10 36.19 -5.35
C TRP A 921 13.17 36.41 -6.43
N THR A 922 14.10 37.31 -6.15
CA THR A 922 15.21 37.63 -7.08
C THR A 922 16.07 36.41 -7.37
N PRO A 923 16.47 36.14 -8.63
CA PRO A 923 17.38 35.06 -8.96
C PRO A 923 18.87 35.45 -8.77
N PHE A 924 19.18 36.68 -8.36
CA PHE A 924 20.53 37.23 -8.26
C PHE A 924 21.11 37.15 -6.84
N TYR A 925 20.62 36.24 -6.02
CA TYR A 925 21.22 35.98 -4.71
C TYR A 925 22.47 35.09 -4.89
N THR A 926 23.51 35.40 -4.14
CA THR A 926 24.72 34.58 -4.03
C THR A 926 24.52 33.48 -2.99
N GLN A 927 25.29 32.39 -3.08
CA GLN A 927 25.34 31.30 -2.10
C GLN A 927 25.73 31.83 -0.71
N THR A 928 24.85 32.50 -0.04
CA THR A 928 24.95 32.98 1.32
C THR A 928 23.81 32.38 2.14
N ILE A 929 23.73 32.75 3.41
CA ILE A 929 22.68 32.40 4.37
C ILE A 929 21.25 32.40 3.76
N ALA A 930 21.01 33.21 2.72
CA ALA A 930 19.72 33.25 2.00
C ALA A 930 19.38 31.91 1.32
N GLU A 931 20.32 31.26 0.70
CA GLU A 931 20.08 29.99 0.00
C GLU A 931 19.81 28.85 0.98
N GLU A 932 20.56 28.82 2.09
CA GLU A 932 20.31 27.89 3.20
C GLU A 932 18.93 28.11 3.80
N ASN A 933 18.53 29.34 4.06
CA ASN A 933 17.21 29.68 4.60
C ASN A 933 16.06 29.35 3.65
N LEU A 934 16.29 29.42 2.34
CA LEU A 934 15.27 29.16 1.31
C LEU A 934 15.17 27.70 0.91
N ALA A 935 16.32 27.02 0.79
CA ALA A 935 16.39 25.64 0.36
C ALA A 935 16.14 24.64 1.50
N LEU A 936 16.64 24.93 2.71
CA LEU A 936 16.56 24.03 3.85
C LEU A 936 15.26 24.19 4.64
N TYR A 937 14.70 25.41 4.71
CA TYR A 937 13.54 25.67 5.55
C TYR A 937 12.28 25.91 4.73
N PRO A 938 11.22 25.09 4.94
CA PRO A 938 9.90 25.40 4.44
C PRO A 938 9.45 26.80 4.90
N ASN A 939 8.58 27.42 4.11
CA ASN A 939 7.93 28.66 4.48
C ASN A 939 6.46 28.64 4.02
N SER A 940 5.66 29.59 4.48
CA SER A 940 4.23 29.61 4.21
C SER A 940 3.88 29.72 2.71
N ARG A 941 4.80 30.14 1.84
CA ARG A 941 4.62 30.17 0.38
C ARG A 941 5.05 28.86 -0.31
N THR A 942 5.96 28.09 0.32
CA THR A 942 6.49 26.85 -0.21
C THR A 942 5.76 25.61 0.30
N VAL A 943 4.76 25.76 1.14
CA VAL A 943 3.94 24.69 1.67
C VAL A 943 2.50 24.88 1.22
N GLY A 944 1.96 23.92 0.51
CA GLY A 944 0.62 23.95 -0.06
C GLY A 944 -0.24 22.75 0.30
N ASN A 945 -1.52 22.83 -0.08
CA ASN A 945 -2.48 21.72 0.11
C ASN A 945 -2.17 20.57 -0.82
N SER A 946 -2.20 19.34 -0.29
CA SER A 946 -2.09 18.09 -1.04
C SER A 946 -3.44 17.39 -1.25
N ASN A 947 -4.53 18.14 -1.23
CA ASN A 947 -5.88 17.62 -1.45
C ASN A 947 -6.03 17.05 -2.85
N TYR A 948 -6.68 15.89 -2.95
CA TYR A 948 -7.01 15.29 -4.25
C TYR A 948 -8.26 14.42 -4.23
N LEU A 949 -8.86 14.29 -5.40
CA LEU A 949 -9.85 13.27 -5.77
C LEU A 949 -9.27 12.44 -6.90
N LYS A 950 -9.23 11.14 -6.75
CA LYS A 950 -8.67 10.22 -7.74
C LYS A 950 -9.75 9.26 -8.25
N LEU A 951 -9.88 9.13 -9.58
CA LEU A 951 -10.59 8.01 -10.21
C LEU A 951 -9.71 6.78 -10.06
N SER A 952 -9.93 6.03 -8.98
CA SER A 952 -9.04 4.95 -8.54
C SER A 952 -9.23 3.68 -9.34
N SER A 953 -10.45 3.38 -9.78
CA SER A 953 -10.71 2.26 -10.69
C SER A 953 -11.98 2.46 -11.51
N LEU A 954 -11.96 1.89 -12.71
CA LEU A 954 -13.07 1.79 -13.63
C LEU A 954 -13.02 0.41 -14.28
N SER A 955 -14.14 -0.31 -14.31
CA SER A 955 -14.22 -1.63 -14.91
C SER A 955 -15.55 -1.78 -15.68
N LEU A 956 -15.47 -2.26 -16.90
CA LEU A 956 -16.63 -2.63 -17.73
C LEU A 956 -16.43 -4.07 -18.20
N ARG A 957 -17.32 -4.96 -17.81
CA ARG A 957 -17.25 -6.38 -18.17
C ARG A 957 -18.53 -6.83 -18.85
N TYR A 958 -18.36 -7.71 -19.80
CA TYR A 958 -19.42 -8.41 -20.49
C TYR A 958 -19.33 -9.91 -20.25
N ARG A 959 -20.37 -10.48 -19.70
CA ARG A 959 -20.51 -11.94 -19.52
C ARG A 959 -21.08 -12.56 -20.78
N LEU A 960 -20.33 -13.47 -21.38
CA LEU A 960 -20.80 -14.14 -22.59
C LEU A 960 -22.00 -15.05 -22.24
N PRO A 961 -23.11 -14.94 -22.99
CA PRO A 961 -24.28 -15.80 -22.77
C PRO A 961 -23.94 -17.28 -22.99
N ALA A 962 -24.47 -18.17 -22.16
CA ALA A 962 -24.23 -19.62 -22.25
C ALA A 962 -24.54 -20.20 -23.64
N ALA A 963 -25.56 -19.69 -24.31
CA ALA A 963 -25.90 -20.12 -25.67
C ALA A 963 -24.79 -19.83 -26.70
N VAL A 964 -24.08 -18.72 -26.55
CA VAL A 964 -22.94 -18.38 -27.40
C VAL A 964 -21.73 -19.26 -27.06
N LEU A 965 -21.47 -19.43 -25.76
CA LEU A 965 -20.36 -20.27 -25.27
C LEU A 965 -20.47 -21.71 -25.73
N HIS A 966 -21.63 -22.34 -25.55
CA HIS A 966 -21.83 -23.74 -25.98
C HIS A 966 -21.70 -23.95 -27.50
N ARG A 967 -21.95 -22.90 -28.28
CA ARG A 967 -21.78 -22.97 -29.73
C ARG A 967 -20.33 -22.79 -30.20
N VAL A 968 -19.59 -21.86 -29.55
CA VAL A 968 -18.23 -21.44 -29.99
C VAL A 968 -17.16 -22.22 -29.23
N LEU A 969 -17.34 -22.41 -27.92
CA LEU A 969 -16.39 -23.05 -27.00
C LEU A 969 -17.14 -24.02 -26.06
N PRO A 970 -17.56 -25.21 -26.55
CA PRO A 970 -18.45 -26.10 -25.80
C PRO A 970 -17.87 -26.64 -24.48
N PHE A 971 -16.56 -26.56 -24.30
CA PHE A 971 -15.85 -26.97 -23.11
C PHE A 971 -15.73 -25.85 -22.07
N VAL A 972 -16.13 -24.60 -22.41
CA VAL A 972 -16.11 -23.46 -21.49
C VAL A 972 -17.48 -23.27 -20.85
N GLN A 973 -17.54 -23.37 -19.54
CA GLN A 973 -18.78 -23.19 -18.78
C GLN A 973 -19.15 -21.72 -18.56
N TYR A 974 -18.12 -20.87 -18.39
CA TYR A 974 -18.29 -19.44 -18.11
C TYR A 974 -17.16 -18.64 -18.75
N ALA A 975 -17.50 -17.53 -19.36
CA ALA A 975 -16.52 -16.57 -19.88
C ALA A 975 -16.99 -15.15 -19.67
N ASN A 976 -16.07 -14.27 -19.30
CA ASN A 976 -16.26 -12.84 -19.34
C ASN A 976 -15.07 -12.14 -20.00
N VAL A 977 -15.38 -11.04 -20.65
CA VAL A 977 -14.39 -10.13 -21.25
C VAL A 977 -14.66 -8.71 -20.76
N GLY A 978 -13.64 -7.91 -20.65
CA GLY A 978 -13.83 -6.55 -20.16
C GLY A 978 -12.63 -5.64 -20.36
N LEU A 979 -12.87 -4.38 -20.03
CA LEU A 979 -11.87 -3.33 -19.94
C LEU A 979 -11.78 -2.89 -18.48
N GLN A 980 -10.59 -2.76 -17.98
CA GLN A 980 -10.32 -2.34 -16.61
C GLN A 980 -9.27 -1.23 -16.61
N GLY A 981 -9.38 -0.34 -15.65
CA GLY A 981 -8.38 0.69 -15.44
C GLY A 981 -8.21 1.02 -13.97
N SER A 982 -7.00 1.37 -13.59
CA SER A 982 -6.64 1.80 -12.23
C SER A 982 -5.88 3.11 -12.27
N ASN A 983 -6.06 3.94 -11.23
CA ASN A 983 -5.38 5.23 -11.08
C ASN A 983 -5.54 6.16 -12.28
N LEU A 984 -6.72 6.20 -12.89
CA LEU A 984 -6.94 6.77 -14.22
C LEU A 984 -6.74 8.28 -14.27
N TYR A 985 -7.21 9.00 -13.25
CA TYR A 985 -7.07 10.44 -13.21
C TYR A 985 -7.09 10.98 -11.78
N THR A 986 -6.31 12.03 -11.51
CA THR A 986 -6.25 12.71 -10.21
C THR A 986 -6.58 14.20 -10.38
N TRP A 987 -7.71 14.63 -9.79
CA TRP A 987 -8.08 16.04 -9.68
C TRP A 987 -7.42 16.62 -8.44
N THR A 988 -6.62 17.65 -8.60
CA THR A 988 -5.91 18.30 -7.49
C THR A 988 -5.50 19.71 -7.87
N ALA A 989 -5.46 20.59 -6.88
CA ALA A 989 -4.85 21.91 -6.98
C ALA A 989 -3.35 21.91 -6.64
N TYR A 990 -2.79 20.73 -6.28
CA TYR A 990 -1.37 20.56 -6.03
C TYR A 990 -0.58 20.83 -7.32
N LYS A 991 0.37 21.78 -7.25
CA LYS A 991 1.05 22.32 -8.42
C LYS A 991 2.12 21.38 -8.99
N GLU A 992 2.65 20.48 -8.19
CA GLU A 992 3.71 19.55 -8.58
C GLU A 992 3.18 18.19 -9.06
N SER A 993 4.03 17.16 -9.17
CA SER A 993 3.73 15.97 -9.94
C SER A 993 2.58 15.13 -9.37
N ASP A 994 2.65 14.73 -8.12
CA ASP A 994 1.63 13.87 -7.52
C ASP A 994 1.42 14.20 -6.04
N PRO A 995 0.17 14.55 -5.64
CA PRO A 995 -0.13 14.87 -4.25
C PRO A 995 -0.10 13.65 -3.32
N GLU A 996 -0.14 12.42 -3.84
CA GLU A 996 -0.12 11.19 -3.05
C GLU A 996 1.30 10.77 -2.70
N SER A 997 2.19 10.70 -3.69
CA SER A 997 3.58 10.30 -3.46
C SER A 997 4.43 11.45 -2.88
N GLY A 998 4.08 12.68 -3.17
CA GLY A 998 4.84 13.87 -2.78
C GLY A 998 6.19 14.01 -3.46
N THR A 999 6.52 13.13 -4.39
CA THR A 999 7.79 13.10 -5.11
C THR A 999 7.60 13.31 -6.60
N LEU A 1000 8.58 13.89 -7.25
CA LEU A 1000 8.57 14.06 -8.71
C LEU A 1000 8.80 12.74 -9.44
N ALA A 1001 9.59 11.87 -8.83
CA ALA A 1001 9.91 10.55 -9.33
C ALA A 1001 8.72 9.59 -9.27
N GLY A 1002 7.85 9.74 -8.30
CA GLY A 1002 6.86 8.76 -7.92
C GLY A 1002 5.44 9.07 -8.35
N THR A 1003 5.16 9.57 -9.56
CA THR A 1003 3.77 9.73 -10.04
C THR A 1003 3.05 8.39 -10.10
N VAL A 1004 1.87 8.35 -9.50
CA VAL A 1004 0.99 7.19 -9.58
C VAL A 1004 0.57 6.96 -11.03
N GLN A 1005 0.87 5.77 -11.55
CA GLN A 1005 0.69 5.44 -12.97
C GLN A 1005 -0.71 4.90 -13.23
N PRO A 1006 -1.40 5.41 -14.28
CA PRO A 1006 -2.61 4.77 -14.80
C PRO A 1006 -2.28 3.44 -15.48
N ILE A 1007 -3.11 2.42 -15.20
CA ILE A 1007 -3.02 1.11 -15.83
C ILE A 1007 -4.32 0.85 -16.56
N PHE A 1008 -4.26 0.45 -17.82
CA PHE A 1008 -5.40 0.07 -18.66
C PHE A 1008 -5.22 -1.36 -19.10
N THR A 1009 -6.21 -2.22 -18.88
CA THR A 1009 -6.14 -3.62 -19.26
C THR A 1009 -7.39 -4.09 -19.99
N PHE A 1010 -7.19 -5.02 -20.90
CA PHE A 1010 -8.20 -5.95 -21.38
C PHE A 1010 -8.19 -7.17 -20.46
N HIS A 1011 -9.35 -7.55 -20.00
CA HIS A 1011 -9.59 -8.68 -19.11
C HIS A 1011 -10.31 -9.80 -19.82
N LEU A 1012 -9.84 -11.03 -19.66
CA LEU A 1012 -10.47 -12.27 -20.08
C LEU A 1012 -10.47 -13.26 -18.91
N ASN A 1013 -11.62 -13.83 -18.60
CA ASN A 1013 -11.72 -14.92 -17.64
C ASN A 1013 -12.53 -16.06 -18.24
N LEU A 1014 -11.97 -17.28 -18.20
CA LEU A 1014 -12.55 -18.51 -18.70
C LEU A 1014 -12.64 -19.53 -17.58
N THR A 1015 -13.78 -20.21 -17.47
CA THR A 1015 -13.98 -21.35 -16.55
C THR A 1015 -14.41 -22.56 -17.33
N PHE A 1016 -13.71 -23.67 -17.12
CA PHE A 1016 -13.86 -24.94 -17.80
C PHE A 1016 -14.53 -25.99 -16.93
#